data_bea94b56070d904235371bbb9c6ebccb
#
_entry.id   bea94b56070d904235371bbb9c6ebccb
#
_cell.length_a   1.000
_cell.length_b   1.000
_cell.length_c   1.000
_cell.angle_alpha   90.00
_cell.angle_beta   90.00
_cell.angle_gamma   90.00
#
_symmetry.space_group_name_H-M   'P 1'
#
loop_
_entity.id
_entity.type
_entity.pdbx_description
1 polymer ?
#
loop_
_entity_poly.entity_id
_entity_poly.type
_entity_poly.pdbx_seq_one_letter_code
_entity_poly.pdbx_strand_id
1 'polypeptide(L)'
;MSVLNRSWSLRSFGLLSVLVLSFFVSHIYAQQTLTGVISGSVVDNSGAVLKGAQVKLLPLGVIVATDSQGEYEIPAVPAGSYTLAVSYVGFMPSETKVDIAAGEMKNTQIKLNVASANDEVIVTAERLHGEADSINQTRTADNILQVLPAEVIVSLPNANVADAIGRLPSVSLYRIEGEGVYIQVRGTEPRLTNVTVDGITIPAPEPTVREVRLDVIPSSMVDAIELNKTLSANIDADGIAGSVNIRTKTAGERPTIDAFMDGGYTNILNGRASNAEGVTVGKRFGATKRFGILLNGAYDYNGRGIDNFQPALDPYSTLAAPFYDSNTIRDYRYYRYRYGMSGAADFKLNDSTSFFAHGIYSDLKDWGDKWYYKPVSQVLSAPGVYSSKAAKAPAFYTSSKRPNASVGTLILGGRHVGAKSWFTATTSASYSYEVDSAGNPKADFVWNGASLGNTCDYSLTGAADLYHPHFGTCDTSASSPLLTAPNWVFQDLTTSTGKDSQLNLTAASSYARNYHAGSHFGTFEMGFKFTNGHKAQDATETVYDGWAVTGPGTAAYTMDKLQSGFHNTDYFGGNFFGGNFGPVSDFNKVVDFTLANLAGSVDAVKTAGDTAPNLFDFVEQVTAGYMMNTIDFGKLHAQAGLRFENTQMDTLGHTLCYYKNLAGAQKCGLTAYTGSGEQWVVNAVKNNPSYLDVLPDVQLRYALNQNSALRAVYARGVARPTPYLLVPYVTEDSTASPISVSVGNPGLRPEHANNYDLLYETSLHPLGLIQAGFWFKQLTAPQVPTSISGAINVANLPAGSIPPAELQVIANYPGDAISITVNGQNAYLYGFEASYQQHLSFLPGVLSGLGINANYGYSNSQEKGLPLRLDHPRIIDQPTNTWRISPSYDNKRLSARVGLAFDGPSVFQYGYTSPTLVTGADVSGLGPTGPSGDTWTLPHYQVDAQASYRIWRGLSAKVVGLNLNNEVFGYYQGSTQFLNQREYYKPTYTGGLRYTFAGER
;
A
#
# COMPACT_ATOMS: atom_id res chain seq x y z
N MET A 1 0.68 -33.44 -5.35
CA MET A 1 0.81 -34.40 -4.25
C MET A 1 2.22 -34.37 -3.61
N SER A 2 2.75 -33.23 -3.24
CA SER A 2 4.07 -33.10 -2.56
C SER A 2 4.04 -32.21 -1.30
N VAL A 3 2.88 -31.89 -0.79
CA VAL A 3 2.68 -30.97 0.37
C VAL A 3 2.85 -31.66 1.74
N LEU A 4 2.98 -32.98 1.78
CA LEU A 4 2.91 -33.75 3.04
C LEU A 4 4.27 -34.09 3.69
N ASN A 5 5.41 -33.64 3.16
CA ASN A 5 6.70 -34.03 3.75
C ASN A 5 7.46 -32.93 4.51
N ARG A 6 6.86 -31.75 4.73
CA ARG A 6 7.48 -30.66 5.54
C ARG A 6 6.83 -30.51 6.93
N SER A 7 6.50 -31.61 7.59
CA SER A 7 5.90 -31.62 8.94
C SER A 7 6.83 -31.12 10.08
N TRP A 8 8.09 -30.83 9.80
CA TRP A 8 9.07 -30.40 10.79
C TRP A 8 8.93 -28.92 11.20
N SER A 9 8.53 -28.04 10.30
CA SER A 9 8.41 -26.60 10.61
C SER A 9 7.23 -26.31 11.56
N LEU A 10 6.09 -26.98 11.37
CA LEU A 10 4.93 -26.85 12.25
C LEU A 10 5.16 -27.47 13.65
N ARG A 11 5.94 -28.56 13.74
CA ARG A 11 6.30 -29.16 15.03
C ARG A 11 7.31 -28.30 15.80
N SER A 12 8.28 -27.70 15.12
CA SER A 12 9.25 -26.78 15.72
C SER A 12 8.60 -25.50 16.19
N PHE A 13 7.63 -24.96 15.43
CA PHE A 13 6.86 -23.79 15.81
C PHE A 13 5.94 -24.06 17.01
N GLY A 14 5.26 -25.20 17.04
CA GLY A 14 4.46 -25.63 18.19
C GLY A 14 5.28 -25.81 19.47
N LEU A 15 6.49 -26.34 19.35
CA LEU A 15 7.43 -26.48 20.48
C LEU A 15 7.96 -25.12 20.96
N LEU A 16 8.25 -24.18 20.03
CA LEU A 16 8.70 -22.85 20.39
C LEU A 16 7.57 -22.05 21.06
N SER A 17 6.34 -22.15 20.55
CA SER A 17 5.16 -21.53 21.15
C SER A 17 4.85 -22.09 22.56
N VAL A 18 5.02 -23.39 22.79
CA VAL A 18 4.87 -24.01 24.09
C VAL A 18 6.01 -23.60 25.03
N LEU A 19 7.25 -23.46 24.52
CA LEU A 19 8.39 -22.99 25.30
C LEU A 19 8.22 -21.49 25.71
N VAL A 20 7.71 -20.64 24.82
CA VAL A 20 7.40 -19.22 25.13
C VAL A 20 6.27 -19.14 26.16
N LEU A 21 5.24 -19.97 26.06
CA LEU A 21 4.16 -20.04 27.05
C LEU A 21 4.62 -20.62 28.39
N SER A 22 5.59 -21.57 28.39
CA SER A 22 6.11 -22.18 29.63
C SER A 22 6.97 -21.22 30.45
N PHE A 23 7.55 -20.17 29.85
CA PHE A 23 8.24 -19.12 30.61
C PHE A 23 7.30 -18.31 31.51
N PHE A 24 6.01 -18.25 31.24
CA PHE A 24 5.02 -17.64 32.12
C PHE A 24 4.79 -18.39 33.43
N VAL A 25 5.16 -19.67 33.50
CA VAL A 25 4.87 -20.53 34.67
C VAL A 25 6.01 -20.53 35.70
N SER A 26 7.22 -20.15 35.35
CA SER A 26 8.41 -20.40 36.17
C SER A 26 8.91 -19.21 37.00
N HIS A 27 8.25 -18.04 37.05
CA HIS A 27 8.78 -16.85 37.77
C HIS A 27 7.92 -16.42 38.95
N ILE A 28 7.47 -17.35 39.82
CA ILE A 28 6.67 -17.03 41.04
C ILE A 28 7.54 -17.00 42.31
N TYR A 29 8.82 -16.73 42.24
CA TYR A 29 9.61 -16.43 43.42
C TYR A 29 10.27 -15.05 43.32
N ALA A 30 9.53 -14.02 43.80
CA ALA A 30 10.05 -12.65 43.87
C ALA A 30 10.74 -12.40 45.21
N GLN A 31 11.97 -11.99 45.15
CA GLN A 31 12.64 -11.27 46.26
C GLN A 31 11.81 -10.07 46.69
N GLN A 32 11.64 -9.85 47.99
CA GLN A 32 11.02 -8.65 48.56
C GLN A 32 11.75 -7.40 48.04
N THR A 33 11.10 -6.67 47.15
CA THR A 33 11.62 -5.41 46.60
C THR A 33 11.11 -4.24 47.44
N LEU A 34 11.99 -3.31 47.77
CA LEU A 34 11.67 -2.05 48.48
C LEU A 34 10.87 -1.06 47.59
N THR A 35 10.45 -1.49 46.41
CA THR A 35 9.70 -0.68 45.43
C THR A 35 8.32 -1.27 45.17
N GLY A 36 7.32 -0.41 44.90
CA GLY A 36 5.97 -0.78 44.50
C GLY A 36 5.69 -0.38 43.04
N VAL A 37 4.45 -0.55 42.60
CA VAL A 37 3.92 -0.16 41.28
C VAL A 37 2.74 0.78 41.47
N ILE A 38 2.72 1.92 40.80
CA ILE A 38 1.54 2.76 40.71
C ILE A 38 0.91 2.54 39.33
N SER A 39 -0.31 2.07 39.31
CA SER A 39 -1.08 1.86 38.06
C SER A 39 -2.43 2.57 38.15
N GLY A 40 -3.14 2.68 37.05
CA GLY A 40 -4.46 3.26 37.04
C GLY A 40 -4.93 3.66 35.66
N SER A 41 -6.01 4.45 35.60
CA SER A 41 -6.55 4.98 34.36
C SER A 41 -6.81 6.46 34.45
N VAL A 42 -6.69 7.15 33.30
CA VAL A 42 -7.05 8.55 33.16
C VAL A 42 -8.32 8.64 32.34
N VAL A 43 -9.33 9.32 32.88
CA VAL A 43 -10.64 9.47 32.24
C VAL A 43 -11.11 10.92 32.31
N ASP A 44 -12.05 11.28 31.43
CA ASP A 44 -12.76 12.55 31.51
C ASP A 44 -13.94 12.52 32.51
N ASN A 45 -14.69 13.62 32.60
CA ASN A 45 -15.87 13.71 33.45
C ASN A 45 -17.00 12.78 33.03
N SER A 46 -17.08 12.42 31.75
CA SER A 46 -18.05 11.47 31.21
C SER A 46 -17.62 10.01 31.47
N GLY A 47 -16.37 9.80 31.91
CA GLY A 47 -15.72 8.51 32.09
C GLY A 47 -15.19 7.90 30.77
N ALA A 48 -15.04 8.69 29.70
CA ALA A 48 -14.30 8.28 28.53
C ALA A 48 -12.80 8.25 28.85
N VAL A 49 -12.11 7.25 28.32
CA VAL A 49 -10.66 7.07 28.55
C VAL A 49 -9.86 8.10 27.75
N LEU A 50 -8.77 8.59 28.34
CA LEU A 50 -7.88 9.57 27.72
C LEU A 50 -6.57 8.89 27.32
N LYS A 51 -6.44 8.57 26.04
CA LYS A 51 -5.27 7.89 25.45
C LYS A 51 -4.12 8.86 25.28
N GLY A 52 -2.89 8.47 25.63
CA GLY A 52 -1.72 9.36 25.56
C GLY A 52 -1.69 10.48 26.60
N ALA A 53 -2.48 10.39 27.67
CA ALA A 53 -2.39 11.32 28.79
C ALA A 53 -1.01 11.19 29.45
N GLN A 54 -0.32 12.31 29.63
CA GLN A 54 0.99 12.35 30.29
C GLN A 54 0.81 12.28 31.80
N VAL A 55 1.33 11.25 32.43
CA VAL A 55 1.33 11.06 33.89
C VAL A 55 2.76 11.20 34.39
N LYS A 56 2.99 12.22 35.20
CA LYS A 56 4.29 12.53 35.78
C LYS A 56 4.29 12.26 37.26
N LEU A 57 5.24 11.47 37.74
CA LEU A 57 5.42 11.17 39.16
C LEU A 57 6.44 12.13 39.79
N LEU A 58 6.00 12.98 40.70
CA LEU A 58 6.84 13.92 41.42
C LEU A 58 7.14 13.43 42.84
N PRO A 59 8.38 13.64 43.39
CA PRO A 59 9.51 14.38 42.80
C PRO A 59 10.41 13.57 41.87
N LEU A 60 10.13 12.28 41.61
CA LEU A 60 11.01 11.40 40.83
C LEU A 60 11.20 11.83 39.38
N GLY A 61 10.23 12.59 38.81
CA GLY A 61 10.31 13.08 37.46
C GLY A 61 9.97 12.03 36.38
N VAL A 62 9.57 10.82 36.78
CA VAL A 62 9.16 9.75 35.86
C VAL A 62 7.93 10.20 35.08
N ILE A 63 7.94 10.04 33.77
CA ILE A 63 6.82 10.38 32.88
C ILE A 63 6.43 9.12 32.12
N VAL A 64 5.14 8.80 32.17
CA VAL A 64 4.54 7.74 31.34
C VAL A 64 3.32 8.29 30.59
N ALA A 65 2.94 7.66 29.49
CA ALA A 65 1.72 7.99 28.78
C ALA A 65 0.69 6.88 29.01
N THR A 66 -0.60 7.25 29.03
CA THR A 66 -1.67 6.25 29.03
C THR A 66 -1.75 5.53 27.68
N ASP A 67 -2.04 4.25 27.72
CA ASP A 67 -2.22 3.39 26.57
C ASP A 67 -3.57 3.58 25.84
N SER A 68 -3.89 2.67 24.93
CA SER A 68 -5.14 2.69 24.18
C SER A 68 -6.42 2.47 25.04
N GLN A 69 -6.27 1.95 26.24
CA GLN A 69 -7.35 1.78 27.22
C GLN A 69 -7.38 2.92 28.24
N GLY A 70 -6.52 3.95 28.06
CA GLY A 70 -6.35 5.03 29.02
C GLY A 70 -5.66 4.58 30.30
N GLU A 71 -5.00 3.41 30.31
CA GLU A 71 -4.30 2.87 31.46
C GLU A 71 -2.83 3.31 31.49
N TYR A 72 -2.32 3.61 32.67
CA TYR A 72 -0.92 3.93 32.91
C TYR A 72 -0.33 3.03 33.97
N GLU A 73 0.99 2.86 33.90
CA GLU A 73 1.71 2.07 34.86
C GLU A 73 3.11 2.67 35.11
N ILE A 74 3.45 2.89 36.37
CA ILE A 74 4.76 3.37 36.83
C ILE A 74 5.34 2.32 37.77
N PRO A 75 6.15 1.40 37.25
CA PRO A 75 6.83 0.41 38.07
C PRO A 75 8.06 0.99 38.76
N ALA A 76 8.64 0.23 39.71
CA ALA A 76 9.86 0.55 40.42
C ALA A 76 9.78 1.84 41.26
N VAL A 77 8.63 2.19 41.75
CA VAL A 77 8.46 3.36 42.64
C VAL A 77 8.93 2.99 44.07
N PRO A 78 9.95 3.70 44.62
CA PRO A 78 10.32 3.49 46.01
C PRO A 78 9.14 3.72 47.00
N ALA A 79 9.13 3.06 48.14
CA ALA A 79 8.10 3.33 49.16
C ALA A 79 8.16 4.80 49.60
N GLY A 80 7.02 5.50 49.63
CA GLY A 80 6.97 6.91 49.97
C GLY A 80 5.68 7.60 49.51
N SER A 81 5.64 8.92 49.72
CA SER A 81 4.52 9.78 49.29
C SER A 81 4.92 10.56 48.04
N TYR A 82 4.05 10.51 47.02
CA TYR A 82 4.27 11.11 45.70
C TYR A 82 3.10 11.95 45.26
N THR A 83 3.30 12.72 44.18
CA THR A 83 2.25 13.44 43.50
C THR A 83 2.21 12.98 42.03
N LEU A 84 1.07 12.48 41.60
CA LEU A 84 0.80 12.22 40.17
C LEU A 84 0.28 13.51 39.54
N ALA A 85 1.10 14.16 38.73
CA ALA A 85 0.72 15.31 37.92
C ALA A 85 0.31 14.82 36.51
N VAL A 86 -0.97 14.96 36.18
CA VAL A 86 -1.51 14.48 34.91
C VAL A 86 -1.91 15.64 34.02
N SER A 87 -1.48 15.59 32.77
CA SER A 87 -1.80 16.60 31.76
C SER A 87 -2.29 15.95 30.46
N TYR A 88 -3.26 16.61 29.86
CA TYR A 88 -3.85 16.22 28.58
C TYR A 88 -4.28 17.47 27.82
N VAL A 89 -4.00 17.56 26.50
CA VAL A 89 -4.34 18.75 25.71
C VAL A 89 -5.86 18.93 25.67
N GLY A 90 -6.33 20.15 25.92
CA GLY A 90 -7.75 20.45 26.04
C GLY A 90 -8.36 20.27 27.44
N PHE A 91 -7.58 19.80 28.42
CA PHE A 91 -8.03 19.55 29.80
C PHE A 91 -7.19 20.32 30.82
N MET A 92 -7.79 20.58 32.00
CA MET A 92 -7.06 21.15 33.11
C MET A 92 -6.13 20.11 33.73
N PRO A 93 -4.84 20.42 33.95
CA PRO A 93 -3.95 19.52 34.65
C PRO A 93 -4.49 19.17 36.04
N SER A 94 -4.27 17.93 36.47
CA SER A 94 -4.70 17.43 37.77
C SER A 94 -3.49 16.92 38.56
N GLU A 95 -3.46 17.20 39.86
CA GLU A 95 -2.46 16.66 40.77
C GLU A 95 -3.14 15.79 41.82
N THR A 96 -2.69 14.56 41.98
CA THR A 96 -3.23 13.58 42.92
C THR A 96 -2.12 13.03 43.79
N LYS A 97 -2.24 13.14 45.10
CA LYS A 97 -1.31 12.53 46.08
C LYS A 97 -1.52 11.01 46.12
N VAL A 98 -0.43 10.27 46.14
CA VAL A 98 -0.44 8.81 46.25
C VAL A 98 0.66 8.35 47.18
N ASP A 99 0.31 7.50 48.13
CA ASP A 99 1.24 6.83 49.04
C ASP A 99 1.40 5.40 48.55
N ILE A 100 2.65 4.92 48.46
CA ILE A 100 2.99 3.58 48.02
C ILE A 100 3.87 2.89 49.05
N ALA A 101 3.47 1.67 49.44
CA ALA A 101 4.29 0.81 50.32
C ALA A 101 5.23 -0.09 49.50
N ALA A 102 6.24 -0.64 50.13
CA ALA A 102 7.13 -1.60 49.51
C ALA A 102 6.36 -2.86 49.05
N GLY A 103 6.49 -3.23 47.78
CA GLY A 103 5.80 -4.37 47.19
C GLY A 103 4.32 -4.13 46.89
N GLU A 104 3.78 -2.93 47.19
CA GLU A 104 2.39 -2.58 46.89
C GLU A 104 2.16 -2.30 45.41
N MET A 105 1.04 -2.78 44.85
CA MET A 105 0.49 -2.37 43.58
C MET A 105 -0.71 -1.47 43.84
N LYS A 106 -0.52 -0.15 43.63
CA LYS A 106 -1.51 0.88 43.90
C LYS A 106 -2.23 1.26 42.62
N ASN A 107 -3.53 0.98 42.57
CA ASN A 107 -4.38 1.39 41.46
C ASN A 107 -5.06 2.74 41.76
N THR A 108 -4.91 3.74 40.87
CA THR A 108 -5.44 5.09 41.07
C THR A 108 -6.08 5.60 39.77
N GLN A 109 -7.41 5.75 39.76
CA GLN A 109 -8.13 6.39 38.66
C GLN A 109 -8.07 7.90 38.78
N ILE A 110 -7.66 8.60 37.73
CA ILE A 110 -7.56 10.06 37.70
C ILE A 110 -8.59 10.62 36.72
N LYS A 111 -9.33 11.63 37.18
CA LYS A 111 -10.34 12.34 36.42
C LYS A 111 -9.84 13.72 36.02
N LEU A 112 -9.90 14.05 34.72
CA LEU A 112 -9.56 15.37 34.23
C LEU A 112 -10.81 16.15 33.87
N ASN A 113 -10.79 17.46 34.20
CA ASN A 113 -11.83 18.41 33.81
C ASN A 113 -11.39 19.15 32.55
N VAL A 114 -12.33 19.50 31.69
CA VAL A 114 -12.07 20.39 30.54
C VAL A 114 -11.55 21.75 30.97
N ALA A 115 -10.69 22.35 30.17
CA ALA A 115 -9.99 23.58 30.49
C ALA A 115 -10.92 24.82 30.57
N SER A 116 -12.02 24.84 29.83
CA SER A 116 -13.04 25.93 29.91
C SER A 116 -14.45 25.45 29.53
N ALA A 117 -15.45 26.25 29.85
CA ALA A 117 -16.85 25.97 29.46
C ALA A 117 -17.05 25.97 27.91
N ASN A 118 -16.23 26.70 27.17
CA ASN A 118 -16.24 26.70 25.70
C ASN A 118 -15.61 25.41 25.09
N ASP A 119 -14.81 24.68 25.89
CA ASP A 119 -14.18 23.44 25.46
C ASP A 119 -15.08 22.20 25.69
N GLU A 120 -16.32 22.40 26.22
CA GLU A 120 -17.31 21.32 26.36
C GLU A 120 -17.57 20.59 25.03
N VAL A 121 -17.44 21.30 23.90
CA VAL A 121 -17.58 20.72 22.54
C VAL A 121 -16.47 19.69 22.26
N ILE A 122 -15.26 19.87 22.76
CA ILE A 122 -14.13 18.93 22.60
C ILE A 122 -14.49 17.57 23.22
N VAL A 123 -15.16 17.58 24.36
CA VAL A 123 -15.56 16.35 25.08
C VAL A 123 -16.81 15.70 24.49
N THR A 124 -17.70 16.47 23.87
CA THR A 124 -18.99 15.97 23.38
C THR A 124 -19.01 15.60 21.90
N ALA A 125 -18.05 16.10 21.11
CA ALA A 125 -17.91 15.78 19.69
C ALA A 125 -16.89 14.65 19.50
N GLU A 126 -17.35 13.48 19.08
CA GLU A 126 -16.52 12.27 18.90
C GLU A 126 -15.22 12.56 18.14
N ARG A 127 -15.29 13.28 17.01
CA ARG A 127 -14.13 13.63 16.21
C ARG A 127 -13.09 14.47 16.96
N LEU A 128 -13.50 15.47 17.69
CA LEU A 128 -12.58 16.33 18.45
C LEU A 128 -11.92 15.60 19.61
N HIS A 129 -12.61 14.62 20.19
CA HIS A 129 -12.03 13.71 21.18
C HIS A 129 -10.91 12.86 20.52
N GLY A 130 -11.17 12.29 19.35
CA GLY A 130 -10.14 11.55 18.59
C GLY A 130 -8.95 12.42 18.19
N GLU A 131 -9.16 13.69 17.80
CA GLU A 131 -8.05 14.63 17.51
C GLU A 131 -7.22 14.93 18.77
N ALA A 132 -7.85 15.08 19.93
CA ALA A 132 -7.14 15.26 21.20
C ALA A 132 -6.30 14.02 21.55
N ASP A 133 -6.85 12.81 21.38
CA ASP A 133 -6.13 11.55 21.55
C ASP A 133 -4.91 11.48 20.64
N SER A 134 -5.06 11.81 19.36
CA SER A 134 -3.99 11.84 18.37
C SER A 134 -2.85 12.77 18.76
N ILE A 135 -3.17 14.01 19.13
CA ILE A 135 -2.17 15.02 19.53
C ILE A 135 -1.41 14.53 20.77
N ASN A 136 -2.09 13.96 21.76
CA ASN A 136 -1.44 13.51 22.99
C ASN A 136 -0.55 12.30 22.76
N GLN A 137 -0.99 11.31 21.99
CA GLN A 137 -0.17 10.15 21.60
C GLN A 137 1.07 10.58 20.82
N THR A 138 0.93 11.49 19.84
CA THR A 138 2.06 12.04 19.07
C THR A 138 3.09 12.74 19.96
N ARG A 139 2.66 13.54 20.94
CA ARG A 139 3.55 14.27 21.85
C ARG A 139 4.32 13.36 22.80
N THR A 140 3.71 12.27 23.22
CA THR A 140 4.31 11.35 24.23
C THR A 140 5.15 10.23 23.61
N ALA A 141 4.96 9.95 22.32
CA ALA A 141 5.76 8.95 21.61
C ALA A 141 7.26 9.29 21.60
N ASP A 142 8.10 8.27 21.62
CA ASP A 142 9.54 8.41 21.44
C ASP A 142 9.89 8.65 19.96
N ASN A 143 9.25 7.91 19.07
CA ASN A 143 9.38 8.04 17.62
C ASN A 143 8.68 9.30 17.08
N ILE A 144 9.00 9.69 15.83
CA ILE A 144 8.20 10.66 15.08
C ILE A 144 6.95 9.90 14.59
N LEU A 145 5.92 9.96 15.44
CA LEU A 145 4.65 9.24 15.27
C LEU A 145 3.54 10.19 14.81
N GLN A 146 2.69 9.71 13.92
CA GLN A 146 1.41 10.32 13.61
C GLN A 146 0.30 9.31 13.80
N VAL A 147 -0.79 9.72 14.45
CA VAL A 147 -1.92 8.85 14.78
C VAL A 147 -3.19 9.36 14.11
N LEU A 148 -3.92 8.48 13.46
CA LEU A 148 -5.21 8.74 12.85
C LEU A 148 -6.26 7.84 13.53
N PRO A 149 -7.00 8.33 14.52
CA PRO A 149 -7.99 7.52 15.24
C PRO A 149 -9.29 7.34 14.45
N ALA A 150 -10.08 6.33 14.83
CA ALA A 150 -11.30 5.92 14.12
C ALA A 150 -12.27 7.10 13.91
N GLU A 151 -12.42 7.98 14.89
CA GLU A 151 -13.33 9.12 14.85
C GLU A 151 -12.93 10.14 13.76
N VAL A 152 -11.62 10.26 13.50
CA VAL A 152 -11.09 11.10 12.42
C VAL A 152 -11.19 10.38 11.07
N ILE A 153 -10.93 9.08 11.03
CA ILE A 153 -11.06 8.25 9.82
C ILE A 153 -12.47 8.36 9.24
N VAL A 154 -13.50 8.22 10.05
CA VAL A 154 -14.89 8.27 9.59
C VAL A 154 -15.40 9.68 9.31
N SER A 155 -14.64 10.73 9.65
CA SER A 155 -15.02 12.13 9.42
C SER A 155 -14.80 12.61 7.99
N LEU A 156 -14.12 11.84 7.16
CA LEU A 156 -13.93 12.04 5.71
C LEU A 156 -14.28 10.76 4.97
N PRO A 157 -14.68 10.86 3.72
CA PRO A 157 -14.99 9.68 2.91
C PRO A 157 -13.71 8.89 2.59
N ASN A 158 -13.49 7.81 3.31
CA ASN A 158 -12.38 6.90 3.10
C ASN A 158 -12.97 5.48 2.95
N ALA A 159 -12.99 4.96 1.73
CA ALA A 159 -13.53 3.63 1.47
C ALA A 159 -12.68 2.54 2.13
N ASN A 160 -11.36 2.71 2.14
CA ASN A 160 -10.39 1.76 2.63
C ASN A 160 -9.32 2.42 3.50
N VAL A 161 -8.43 1.61 4.05
CA VAL A 161 -7.35 2.07 4.94
C VAL A 161 -6.32 2.92 4.20
N ALA A 162 -6.01 2.64 2.91
CA ALA A 162 -5.06 3.45 2.14
C ALA A 162 -5.55 4.90 2.00
N ASP A 163 -6.83 5.10 1.63
CA ASP A 163 -7.43 6.45 1.51
C ASP A 163 -7.37 7.21 2.85
N ALA A 164 -7.57 6.50 3.97
CA ALA A 164 -7.47 7.11 5.29
C ALA A 164 -6.03 7.58 5.59
N ILE A 165 -5.03 6.74 5.33
CA ILE A 165 -3.61 7.05 5.55
C ILE A 165 -3.15 8.20 4.64
N GLY A 166 -3.67 8.28 3.41
CA GLY A 166 -3.39 9.36 2.46
C GLY A 166 -3.76 10.76 2.96
N ARG A 167 -4.48 10.88 4.08
CA ARG A 167 -4.78 12.17 4.73
C ARG A 167 -3.66 12.65 5.66
N LEU A 168 -2.73 11.76 6.02
CA LEU A 168 -1.59 12.10 6.90
C LEU A 168 -0.56 12.97 6.17
N PRO A 169 0.20 13.81 6.91
CA PRO A 169 1.25 14.66 6.33
C PRO A 169 2.33 13.86 5.61
N SER A 170 2.73 14.32 4.42
CA SER A 170 3.77 13.72 3.57
C SER A 170 3.49 12.26 3.18
N VAL A 171 2.21 11.92 3.03
CA VAL A 171 1.75 10.64 2.47
C VAL A 171 1.04 10.92 1.16
N SER A 172 1.47 10.25 0.09
CA SER A 172 0.77 10.13 -1.19
C SER A 172 0.28 8.70 -1.38
N LEU A 173 -0.58 8.50 -2.39
CA LEU A 173 -1.18 7.22 -2.67
C LEU A 173 -0.83 6.77 -4.09
N TYR A 174 -0.40 5.54 -4.22
CA TYR A 174 -0.47 4.85 -5.49
C TYR A 174 -1.92 4.40 -5.70
N ARG A 175 -2.54 4.87 -6.78
CA ARG A 175 -3.95 4.63 -7.08
C ARG A 175 -4.10 3.64 -8.22
N ILE A 176 -5.03 2.70 -8.05
CA ILE A 176 -5.46 1.81 -9.11
C ILE A 176 -6.97 2.01 -9.27
N GLU A 177 -7.38 2.33 -10.50
CA GLU A 177 -8.79 2.51 -10.83
C GLU A 177 -9.50 3.54 -9.93
N GLY A 178 -8.76 4.61 -9.56
CA GLY A 178 -9.25 5.74 -8.77
C GLY A 178 -9.33 5.53 -7.26
N GLU A 179 -9.02 4.34 -6.73
CA GLU A 179 -8.89 4.10 -5.29
C GLU A 179 -7.42 4.04 -4.87
N GLY A 180 -7.12 4.51 -3.65
CA GLY A 180 -5.82 4.30 -3.04
C GLY A 180 -5.61 2.83 -2.73
N VAL A 181 -4.49 2.27 -3.19
CA VAL A 181 -4.12 0.85 -3.00
C VAL A 181 -2.89 0.75 -2.11
N TYR A 182 -1.82 1.44 -2.48
CA TYR A 182 -0.57 1.46 -1.74
C TYR A 182 -0.26 2.87 -1.24
N ILE A 183 0.50 2.94 -0.17
CA ILE A 183 0.93 4.20 0.45
C ILE A 183 2.39 4.51 0.13
N GLN A 184 2.68 5.78 -0.06
CA GLN A 184 4.00 6.32 -0.34
C GLN A 184 4.35 7.36 0.73
N VAL A 185 5.16 6.97 1.71
CA VAL A 185 5.57 7.86 2.81
C VAL A 185 6.75 8.71 2.35
N ARG A 186 6.62 10.05 2.44
CA ARG A 186 7.66 10.99 1.98
C ARG A 186 8.04 10.82 0.51
N GLY A 187 7.10 10.33 -0.30
CA GLY A 187 7.30 10.08 -1.73
C GLY A 187 8.30 8.97 -2.04
N THR A 188 8.43 7.96 -1.20
CA THR A 188 9.19 6.76 -1.51
C THR A 188 8.30 5.69 -2.10
N GLU A 189 8.87 4.74 -2.82
CA GLU A 189 8.16 3.59 -3.35
C GLU A 189 7.40 2.83 -2.26
N PRO A 190 6.19 2.31 -2.53
CA PRO A 190 5.37 1.61 -1.54
C PRO A 190 6.09 0.45 -0.83
N ARG A 191 6.92 -0.32 -1.55
CA ARG A 191 7.69 -1.46 -1.02
C ARG A 191 8.68 -1.09 0.10
N LEU A 192 9.00 0.21 0.24
CA LEU A 192 9.88 0.74 1.28
C LEU A 192 9.14 1.05 2.58
N THR A 193 7.83 0.81 2.65
CA THR A 193 6.99 1.04 3.84
C THR A 193 6.53 -0.30 4.41
N ASN A 194 6.84 -0.56 5.68
CA ASN A 194 6.32 -1.73 6.38
C ASN A 194 4.88 -1.50 6.85
N VAL A 195 4.02 -2.52 6.70
CA VAL A 195 2.63 -2.49 7.17
C VAL A 195 2.39 -3.61 8.17
N THR A 196 1.84 -3.24 9.33
CA THR A 196 1.57 -4.16 10.42
C THR A 196 0.12 -4.04 10.91
N VAL A 197 -0.41 -5.11 11.48
CA VAL A 197 -1.64 -5.11 12.29
C VAL A 197 -1.25 -5.47 13.72
N ASP A 198 -1.54 -4.57 14.67
CA ASP A 198 -1.15 -4.69 16.08
C ASP A 198 0.33 -5.09 16.25
N GLY A 199 1.24 -4.52 15.42
CA GLY A 199 2.68 -4.75 15.44
C GLY A 199 3.17 -6.01 14.69
N ILE A 200 2.28 -6.77 14.06
CA ILE A 200 2.62 -7.96 13.27
C ILE A 200 2.54 -7.66 11.78
N THR A 201 3.65 -7.87 11.07
CA THR A 201 3.72 -7.66 9.61
C THR A 201 2.75 -8.57 8.88
N ILE A 202 1.89 -7.98 8.04
CA ILE A 202 0.97 -8.71 7.18
C ILE A 202 1.59 -8.96 5.80
N PRO A 203 1.37 -10.15 5.20
CA PRO A 203 1.91 -10.46 3.88
C PRO A 203 1.12 -9.80 2.75
N ALA A 204 1.79 -9.56 1.61
CA ALA A 204 1.16 -9.10 0.39
C ALA A 204 0.37 -10.22 -0.29
N PRO A 205 -0.91 -10.02 -0.69
CA PRO A 205 -1.67 -11.04 -1.41
C PRO A 205 -1.18 -11.22 -2.86
N GLU A 206 -0.68 -10.18 -3.50
CA GLU A 206 -0.20 -10.24 -4.88
C GLU A 206 1.15 -10.95 -5.00
N PRO A 207 1.35 -11.74 -6.10
CA PRO A 207 2.56 -12.58 -6.25
C PRO A 207 3.84 -11.76 -6.45
N THR A 208 3.79 -10.73 -7.27
CA THR A 208 4.96 -10.03 -7.80
C THR A 208 5.44 -8.85 -6.96
N VAL A 209 4.76 -8.55 -5.83
CA VAL A 209 5.06 -7.40 -4.97
C VAL A 209 5.30 -7.81 -3.52
N ARG A 210 5.93 -6.94 -2.75
CA ARG A 210 6.14 -7.07 -1.30
C ARG A 210 5.23 -6.13 -0.51
N GLU A 211 4.84 -5.03 -1.10
CA GLU A 211 3.93 -4.05 -0.51
C GLU A 211 2.52 -4.60 -0.32
N VAL A 212 1.91 -4.19 0.78
CA VAL A 212 0.57 -4.68 1.16
C VAL A 212 -0.51 -3.81 0.54
N ARG A 213 -1.45 -4.43 -0.17
CA ARG A 213 -2.68 -3.80 -0.63
C ARG A 213 -3.56 -3.40 0.55
N LEU A 214 -3.66 -2.12 0.82
CA LEU A 214 -4.49 -1.59 1.91
C LEU A 214 -5.95 -1.34 1.50
N ASP A 215 -6.24 -1.39 0.20
CA ASP A 215 -7.61 -1.34 -0.32
C ASP A 215 -8.43 -2.60 0.00
N VAL A 216 -7.78 -3.69 0.40
CA VAL A 216 -8.46 -4.89 0.90
C VAL A 216 -9.17 -4.62 2.25
N ILE A 217 -8.65 -3.71 3.08
CA ILE A 217 -9.13 -3.50 4.46
C ILE A 217 -10.12 -2.33 4.51
N PRO A 218 -11.42 -2.57 4.84
CA PRO A 218 -12.38 -1.49 5.07
C PRO A 218 -11.93 -0.56 6.20
N SER A 219 -12.02 0.77 5.98
CA SER A 219 -11.59 1.77 6.97
C SER A 219 -12.37 1.72 8.29
N SER A 220 -13.61 1.20 8.28
CA SER A 220 -14.47 1.07 9.46
C SER A 220 -14.04 -0.02 10.46
N MET A 221 -13.10 -0.89 10.07
CA MET A 221 -12.63 -2.01 10.90
C MET A 221 -11.55 -1.62 11.90
N VAL A 222 -10.89 -0.49 11.71
CA VAL A 222 -9.72 -0.09 12.50
C VAL A 222 -10.08 0.85 13.67
N ASP A 223 -9.32 0.78 14.77
CA ASP A 223 -9.41 1.70 15.92
C ASP A 223 -8.54 2.93 15.71
N ALA A 224 -7.35 2.73 15.16
CA ALA A 224 -6.43 3.79 14.81
C ALA A 224 -5.42 3.31 13.77
N ILE A 225 -4.83 4.26 13.06
CA ILE A 225 -3.68 4.05 12.20
C ILE A 225 -2.51 4.85 12.77
N GLU A 226 -1.40 4.18 13.01
CA GLU A 226 -0.17 4.76 13.54
C GLU A 226 0.89 4.75 12.44
N LEU A 227 1.37 5.92 12.03
CA LEU A 227 2.47 6.05 11.07
C LEU A 227 3.74 6.47 11.82
N ASN A 228 4.66 5.54 11.99
CA ASN A 228 6.01 5.80 12.48
C ASN A 228 6.91 6.21 11.31
N LYS A 229 7.33 7.46 11.25
CA LYS A 229 8.24 7.97 10.21
C LYS A 229 9.72 7.69 10.51
N THR A 230 10.00 7.25 11.73
CA THR A 230 11.35 6.85 12.19
C THR A 230 11.28 5.47 12.81
N LEU A 231 12.34 4.68 12.64
CA LEU A 231 12.43 3.34 13.20
C LEU A 231 13.15 3.37 14.56
N SER A 232 12.80 2.43 15.43
CA SER A 232 13.52 2.12 16.68
C SER A 232 13.80 0.61 16.74
N ALA A 233 14.74 0.19 17.58
CA ALA A 233 15.22 -1.19 17.63
C ALA A 233 14.12 -2.23 17.91
N ASN A 234 13.06 -1.86 18.59
CA ASN A 234 11.90 -2.72 18.91
C ASN A 234 10.86 -2.82 17.77
N ILE A 235 10.99 -2.02 16.70
CA ILE A 235 10.17 -2.10 15.49
C ILE A 235 10.92 -2.90 14.44
N ASP A 236 10.20 -3.61 13.56
CA ASP A 236 10.81 -4.29 12.42
C ASP A 236 11.53 -3.28 11.53
N ALA A 237 12.75 -3.63 11.13
CA ALA A 237 13.60 -2.73 10.38
C ALA A 237 13.27 -2.67 8.88
N ASP A 238 12.39 -3.54 8.42
CA ASP A 238 11.90 -3.59 7.04
C ASP A 238 10.91 -2.42 6.80
N GLY A 239 11.44 -1.27 6.48
CA GLY A 239 10.65 -0.05 6.32
C GLY A 239 11.49 1.21 6.28
N ILE A 240 12.31 1.37 5.23
CA ILE A 240 13.14 2.57 5.02
C ILE A 240 12.32 3.87 5.05
N ALA A 241 11.11 3.85 4.51
CA ALA A 241 10.22 4.99 4.46
C ALA A 241 9.57 5.28 5.82
N GLY A 242 9.17 4.22 6.51
CA GLY A 242 8.48 4.22 7.77
C GLY A 242 7.71 2.93 8.00
N SER A 243 7.01 2.86 9.12
CA SER A 243 6.15 1.71 9.47
C SER A 243 4.74 2.19 9.78
N VAL A 244 3.74 1.57 9.15
CA VAL A 244 2.32 1.78 9.43
C VAL A 244 1.81 0.65 10.30
N ASN A 245 1.21 0.98 11.43
CA ASN A 245 0.56 0.02 12.31
C ASN A 245 -0.95 0.26 12.31
N ILE A 246 -1.71 -0.72 11.84
CA ILE A 246 -3.18 -0.73 11.87
C ILE A 246 -3.60 -1.35 13.20
N ARG A 247 -4.23 -0.56 14.05
CA ARG A 247 -4.71 -1.04 15.34
C ARG A 247 -6.13 -1.55 15.24
N THR A 248 -6.36 -2.75 15.76
CA THR A 248 -7.70 -3.35 15.81
C THR A 248 -8.50 -2.81 17.00
N LYS A 249 -9.83 -2.79 16.86
CA LYS A 249 -10.75 -2.38 17.92
C LYS A 249 -10.74 -3.40 19.06
N THR A 250 -10.79 -2.92 20.31
CA THR A 250 -10.84 -3.74 21.53
C THR A 250 -12.00 -3.33 22.42
N ALA A 251 -12.42 -4.21 23.34
CA ALA A 251 -13.55 -3.92 24.25
C ALA A 251 -13.19 -2.83 25.28
N GLY A 252 -13.87 -1.70 25.21
CA GLY A 252 -13.76 -0.61 26.20
C GLY A 252 -14.47 -0.94 27.51
N GLU A 253 -14.32 -0.06 28.49
CA GLU A 253 -14.98 -0.15 29.80
C GLU A 253 -16.52 -0.12 29.74
N ARG A 254 -17.05 0.52 28.68
CA ARG A 254 -18.50 0.63 28.45
C ARG A 254 -18.93 -0.33 27.34
N PRO A 255 -20.12 -0.94 27.47
CA PRO A 255 -20.72 -1.66 26.36
C PRO A 255 -20.88 -0.72 25.16
N THR A 256 -20.46 -1.16 24.00
CA THR A 256 -20.50 -0.36 22.76
C THR A 256 -21.27 -1.12 21.70
N ILE A 257 -22.17 -0.42 21.01
CA ILE A 257 -22.77 -0.85 19.74
C ILE A 257 -22.60 0.31 18.78
N ASP A 258 -21.99 0.06 17.64
CA ASP A 258 -21.86 1.01 16.54
C ASP A 258 -22.30 0.31 15.25
N ALA A 259 -23.29 0.87 14.56
CA ALA A 259 -23.80 0.32 13.32
C ALA A 259 -24.03 1.43 12.31
N PHE A 260 -23.71 1.19 11.05
CA PHE A 260 -23.96 2.15 9.97
C PHE A 260 -24.45 1.45 8.71
N MET A 261 -25.17 2.21 7.87
CA MET A 261 -25.61 1.81 6.54
C MET A 261 -25.59 3.03 5.63
N ASP A 262 -24.86 2.91 4.53
CA ASP A 262 -24.68 3.95 3.51
C ASP A 262 -25.15 3.43 2.15
N GLY A 263 -25.77 4.28 1.34
CA GLY A 263 -26.10 4.03 -0.05
C GLY A 263 -25.62 5.16 -0.95
N GLY A 264 -25.19 4.86 -2.16
CA GLY A 264 -24.60 5.85 -3.03
C GLY A 264 -24.75 5.57 -4.52
N TYR A 265 -24.23 6.52 -5.29
CA TYR A 265 -24.33 6.56 -6.74
C TYR A 265 -23.14 7.27 -7.34
N THR A 266 -22.57 6.67 -8.41
CA THR A 266 -21.54 7.28 -9.26
C THR A 266 -22.12 7.47 -10.66
N ASN A 267 -22.00 8.68 -11.20
CA ASN A 267 -22.57 9.03 -12.51
C ASN A 267 -21.63 8.62 -13.67
N ILE A 268 -21.34 7.34 -13.78
CA ILE A 268 -20.52 6.76 -14.86
C ILE A 268 -21.24 5.52 -15.42
N LEU A 269 -21.03 5.17 -16.71
CA LEU A 269 -21.65 4.00 -17.36
C LEU A 269 -23.19 3.95 -17.16
N ASN A 270 -23.86 5.08 -17.37
CA ASN A 270 -25.31 5.25 -17.17
C ASN A 270 -25.75 5.08 -15.69
N GLY A 271 -24.83 5.20 -14.75
CA GLY A 271 -25.07 5.14 -13.33
C GLY A 271 -24.65 3.84 -12.64
N ARG A 272 -23.90 3.96 -11.57
CA ARG A 272 -23.38 2.83 -10.78
C ARG A 272 -23.73 3.03 -9.32
N ALA A 273 -24.35 2.02 -8.73
CA ALA A 273 -24.71 2.04 -7.30
C ALA A 273 -23.52 1.67 -6.42
N SER A 274 -23.51 2.19 -5.19
CA SER A 274 -22.60 1.76 -4.12
C SER A 274 -23.35 1.66 -2.79
N ASN A 275 -22.92 0.78 -1.90
CA ASN A 275 -23.41 0.70 -0.52
C ASN A 275 -22.29 0.24 0.42
N ALA A 276 -22.41 0.61 1.69
CA ALA A 276 -21.52 0.15 2.75
C ALA A 276 -22.27 -0.01 4.07
N GLU A 277 -22.02 -1.11 4.76
CA GLU A 277 -22.61 -1.42 6.04
C GLU A 277 -21.56 -1.93 7.02
N GLY A 278 -21.81 -1.71 8.31
CA GLY A 278 -20.95 -2.28 9.35
C GLY A 278 -21.58 -2.29 10.71
N VAL A 279 -21.09 -3.21 11.54
CA VAL A 279 -21.52 -3.36 12.92
C VAL A 279 -20.34 -3.68 13.83
N THR A 280 -20.27 -3.00 14.97
CA THR A 280 -19.32 -3.27 16.05
C THR A 280 -20.09 -3.49 17.35
N VAL A 281 -19.79 -4.56 18.07
CA VAL A 281 -20.37 -4.85 19.37
C VAL A 281 -19.26 -5.23 20.33
N GLY A 282 -19.18 -4.55 21.48
CA GLY A 282 -18.15 -4.80 22.48
C GLY A 282 -18.67 -4.68 23.90
N LYS A 283 -18.16 -5.54 24.80
CA LYS A 283 -18.52 -5.50 26.22
C LYS A 283 -17.45 -6.19 27.07
N ARG A 284 -17.29 -5.68 28.31
CA ARG A 284 -16.57 -6.38 29.36
C ARG A 284 -17.53 -7.10 30.29
N PHE A 285 -17.15 -8.31 30.74
CA PHE A 285 -17.97 -9.22 31.54
C PHE A 285 -17.38 -9.42 32.94
N GLY A 286 -18.27 -9.83 33.86
CA GLY A 286 -17.97 -10.07 35.27
C GLY A 286 -18.03 -8.79 36.12
N ALA A 287 -18.16 -8.95 37.45
CA ALA A 287 -18.22 -7.83 38.39
C ALA A 287 -16.95 -6.97 38.36
N THR A 288 -15.80 -7.58 38.08
CA THR A 288 -14.49 -6.92 37.98
C THR A 288 -14.11 -6.57 36.55
N LYS A 289 -14.98 -6.77 35.57
CA LYS A 289 -14.77 -6.49 34.13
C LYS A 289 -13.46 -7.05 33.57
N ARG A 290 -13.01 -8.20 34.07
CA ARG A 290 -11.72 -8.81 33.68
C ARG A 290 -11.70 -9.40 32.28
N PHE A 291 -12.86 -9.75 31.73
CA PHE A 291 -12.95 -10.39 30.42
C PHE A 291 -13.66 -9.45 29.44
N GLY A 292 -12.95 -9.02 28.40
CA GLY A 292 -13.44 -8.19 27.33
C GLY A 292 -13.62 -8.98 26.03
N ILE A 293 -14.70 -8.73 25.29
CA ILE A 293 -14.92 -9.23 23.93
C ILE A 293 -15.41 -8.08 23.07
N LEU A 294 -14.85 -7.97 21.87
CA LEU A 294 -15.35 -7.12 20.80
C LEU A 294 -15.41 -7.89 19.51
N LEU A 295 -16.48 -7.71 18.74
CA LEU A 295 -16.65 -8.21 17.38
C LEU A 295 -17.03 -7.06 16.47
N ASN A 296 -16.44 -7.06 15.27
CA ASN A 296 -16.72 -6.08 14.22
C ASN A 296 -16.90 -6.82 12.88
N GLY A 297 -17.88 -6.37 12.10
CA GLY A 297 -18.11 -6.81 10.72
C GLY A 297 -18.35 -5.62 9.82
N ALA A 298 -17.82 -5.65 8.62
CA ALA A 298 -17.99 -4.62 7.59
C ALA A 298 -18.17 -5.24 6.22
N TYR A 299 -18.98 -4.60 5.40
CA TYR A 299 -19.19 -4.92 4.00
C TYR A 299 -19.29 -3.63 3.19
N ASP A 300 -18.72 -3.60 2.02
CA ASP A 300 -18.97 -2.56 1.03
C ASP A 300 -19.06 -3.14 -0.38
N TYR A 301 -19.92 -2.54 -1.19
CA TYR A 301 -20.05 -2.76 -2.62
C TYR A 301 -19.86 -1.45 -3.35
N ASN A 302 -19.02 -1.44 -4.36
CA ASN A 302 -18.77 -0.27 -5.19
C ASN A 302 -18.83 -0.63 -6.67
N GLY A 303 -19.95 -0.27 -7.33
CA GLY A 303 -20.07 -0.35 -8.79
C GLY A 303 -19.28 0.79 -9.41
N ARG A 304 -18.24 0.47 -10.17
CA ARG A 304 -17.34 1.44 -10.80
C ARG A 304 -17.35 1.32 -12.31
N GLY A 305 -16.90 2.36 -12.96
CA GLY A 305 -16.58 2.39 -14.38
C GLY A 305 -15.38 3.30 -14.60
N ILE A 306 -14.67 3.08 -15.69
CA ILE A 306 -13.54 3.91 -16.08
C ILE A 306 -13.59 4.11 -17.59
N ASP A 307 -13.76 5.36 -18.01
CA ASP A 307 -13.46 5.76 -19.37
C ASP A 307 -11.96 6.01 -19.45
N ASN A 308 -11.24 5.25 -20.27
CA ASN A 308 -9.79 5.32 -20.38
C ASN A 308 -9.35 5.35 -21.84
N PHE A 309 -8.30 6.12 -22.12
CA PHE A 309 -7.58 5.99 -23.38
C PHE A 309 -6.07 6.10 -23.14
N GLN A 310 -5.31 5.40 -24.00
CA GLN A 310 -3.86 5.30 -23.90
C GLN A 310 -3.25 5.42 -25.30
N PRO A 311 -2.84 6.64 -25.70
CA PRO A 311 -2.13 6.85 -26.95
C PRO A 311 -0.66 6.43 -26.82
N ALA A 312 -0.08 5.94 -27.90
CA ALA A 312 1.33 5.57 -27.97
C ALA A 312 2.07 6.53 -28.91
N LEU A 313 3.06 7.26 -28.38
CA LEU A 313 3.93 8.10 -29.19
C LEU A 313 4.84 7.23 -30.06
N ASP A 314 4.92 7.58 -31.34
CA ASP A 314 5.86 6.97 -32.26
C ASP A 314 7.29 7.31 -31.81
N PRO A 315 8.26 6.35 -31.86
CA PRO A 315 9.66 6.61 -31.48
C PRO A 315 10.36 7.73 -32.25
N TYR A 316 9.88 8.08 -33.43
CA TYR A 316 10.40 9.19 -34.24
C TYR A 316 9.64 10.49 -34.08
N SER A 317 8.74 10.59 -33.11
CA SER A 317 8.07 11.84 -32.76
C SER A 317 9.05 12.92 -32.35
N THR A 318 8.74 14.18 -32.66
CA THR A 318 9.53 15.34 -32.24
C THR A 318 8.66 16.31 -31.44
N LEU A 319 9.28 17.17 -30.64
CA LEU A 319 8.57 18.25 -29.91
C LEU A 319 7.81 19.19 -30.85
N ALA A 320 8.35 19.42 -32.06
CA ALA A 320 7.76 20.29 -33.08
C ALA A 320 6.64 19.60 -33.88
N ALA A 321 6.72 18.26 -33.99
CA ALA A 321 5.77 17.45 -34.76
C ALA A 321 5.53 16.12 -34.03
N PRO A 322 4.80 16.11 -32.89
CA PRO A 322 4.46 14.90 -32.17
C PRO A 322 3.56 14.02 -33.05
N PHE A 323 3.83 12.73 -33.06
CA PHE A 323 3.09 11.76 -33.83
C PHE A 323 2.76 10.53 -32.97
N TYR A 324 1.48 10.17 -32.93
CA TYR A 324 1.02 8.95 -32.28
C TYR A 324 0.79 7.84 -33.30
N ASP A 325 1.33 6.67 -33.08
CA ASP A 325 1.17 5.51 -33.97
C ASP A 325 -0.09 4.70 -33.66
N SER A 326 -0.58 4.78 -32.43
CA SER A 326 -1.80 4.09 -32.03
C SER A 326 -2.46 4.78 -30.82
N ASN A 327 -3.73 4.44 -30.59
CA ASN A 327 -4.47 4.79 -29.40
C ASN A 327 -5.22 3.54 -28.91
N THR A 328 -5.19 3.27 -27.61
CA THR A 328 -6.02 2.22 -27.02
C THR A 328 -7.16 2.89 -26.26
N ILE A 329 -8.37 2.79 -26.84
CA ILE A 329 -9.60 3.37 -26.28
C ILE A 329 -10.29 2.28 -25.48
N ARG A 330 -10.50 2.49 -24.17
CA ARG A 330 -10.87 1.46 -23.21
C ARG A 330 -12.08 1.85 -22.41
N ASP A 331 -12.97 0.90 -22.17
CA ASP A 331 -14.06 1.02 -21.22
C ASP A 331 -14.00 -0.11 -20.23
N TYR A 332 -14.07 0.24 -18.92
CA TYR A 332 -13.98 -0.72 -17.81
C TYR A 332 -15.27 -0.67 -17.00
N ARG A 333 -15.85 -1.83 -16.75
CA ARG A 333 -17.04 -2.00 -15.94
C ARG A 333 -16.76 -2.90 -14.77
N TYR A 334 -16.50 -2.30 -13.60
CA TYR A 334 -16.09 -3.02 -12.40
C TYR A 334 -17.16 -3.13 -11.35
N TYR A 335 -16.99 -4.16 -10.50
CA TYR A 335 -17.76 -4.44 -9.30
C TYR A 335 -16.78 -4.80 -8.21
N ARG A 336 -16.60 -3.92 -7.22
CA ARG A 336 -15.79 -4.19 -6.06
C ARG A 336 -16.63 -4.56 -4.88
N TYR A 337 -16.33 -5.69 -4.27
CA TYR A 337 -16.95 -6.18 -3.05
C TYR A 337 -15.85 -6.32 -2.01
N ARG A 338 -16.00 -5.66 -0.86
CA ARG A 338 -15.17 -5.90 0.30
C ARG A 338 -16.01 -6.42 1.43
N TYR A 339 -15.54 -7.39 2.15
CA TYR A 339 -16.09 -7.79 3.40
C TYR A 339 -14.98 -8.14 4.37
N GLY A 340 -15.21 -7.81 5.64
CA GLY A 340 -14.20 -8.07 6.64
C GLY A 340 -14.83 -8.28 8.01
N MET A 341 -14.09 -8.99 8.84
CA MET A 341 -14.40 -9.18 10.23
C MET A 341 -13.16 -9.00 11.09
N SER A 342 -13.34 -8.45 12.26
CA SER A 342 -12.31 -8.43 13.29
C SER A 342 -12.89 -8.77 14.64
N GLY A 343 -12.06 -9.31 15.51
CA GLY A 343 -12.46 -9.63 16.88
C GLY A 343 -11.29 -9.51 17.82
N ALA A 344 -11.59 -9.10 19.04
CA ALA A 344 -10.64 -9.03 20.12
C ALA A 344 -11.24 -9.67 21.39
N ALA A 345 -10.44 -10.47 22.06
CA ALA A 345 -10.72 -11.00 23.39
C ALA A 345 -9.54 -10.70 24.29
N ASP A 346 -9.78 -10.11 25.44
CA ASP A 346 -8.75 -9.86 26.45
C ASP A 346 -9.20 -10.35 27.82
N PHE A 347 -8.24 -10.87 28.58
CA PHE A 347 -8.47 -11.41 29.91
C PHE A 347 -7.40 -10.94 30.89
N LYS A 348 -7.82 -10.17 31.92
CA LYS A 348 -6.98 -9.78 33.04
C LYS A 348 -7.04 -10.87 34.12
N LEU A 349 -6.01 -11.73 34.21
CA LEU A 349 -5.91 -12.76 35.22
C LEU A 349 -5.83 -12.13 36.63
N ASN A 350 -4.99 -11.09 36.74
CA ASN A 350 -4.86 -10.21 37.89
C ASN A 350 -4.34 -8.85 37.41
N ASP A 351 -4.02 -7.94 38.33
CA ASP A 351 -3.58 -6.57 37.97
C ASP A 351 -2.19 -6.54 37.31
N SER A 352 -1.43 -7.64 37.39
CA SER A 352 -0.09 -7.74 36.80
C SER A 352 -0.02 -8.65 35.58
N THR A 353 -1.05 -9.40 35.25
CA THR A 353 -1.00 -10.39 34.15
C THR A 353 -2.25 -10.33 33.32
N SER A 354 -2.06 -10.11 32.04
CA SER A 354 -3.13 -10.09 31.05
C SER A 354 -2.78 -10.96 29.84
N PHE A 355 -3.81 -11.52 29.21
CA PHE A 355 -3.75 -12.26 27.95
C PHE A 355 -4.68 -11.63 26.96
N PHE A 356 -4.34 -11.75 25.67
CA PHE A 356 -5.17 -11.24 24.60
C PHE A 356 -5.13 -12.13 23.36
N ALA A 357 -6.22 -12.08 22.60
CA ALA A 357 -6.34 -12.69 21.28
C ALA A 357 -7.00 -11.67 20.36
N HIS A 358 -6.31 -11.26 19.31
CA HIS A 358 -6.80 -10.33 18.31
C HIS A 358 -6.79 -11.00 16.94
N GLY A 359 -7.81 -10.73 16.14
CA GLY A 359 -7.87 -11.23 14.77
C GLY A 359 -8.56 -10.26 13.84
N ILE A 360 -8.07 -10.23 12.61
CA ILE A 360 -8.67 -9.52 11.49
C ILE A 360 -8.64 -10.42 10.26
N TYR A 361 -9.70 -10.41 9.49
CA TYR A 361 -9.78 -10.99 8.15
C TYR A 361 -10.53 -10.05 7.23
N SER A 362 -10.01 -9.86 6.04
CA SER A 362 -10.65 -9.04 5.01
C SER A 362 -10.40 -9.63 3.62
N ASP A 363 -11.41 -9.48 2.76
CA ASP A 363 -11.44 -10.02 1.40
C ASP A 363 -11.96 -8.94 0.44
N LEU A 364 -11.28 -8.80 -0.70
CA LEU A 364 -11.63 -7.90 -1.80
C LEU A 364 -11.82 -8.71 -3.07
N LYS A 365 -13.00 -8.66 -3.67
CA LYS A 365 -13.28 -9.12 -5.02
C LYS A 365 -13.34 -7.92 -5.95
N ASP A 366 -12.41 -7.86 -6.90
CA ASP A 366 -12.34 -6.79 -7.88
C ASP A 366 -12.66 -7.34 -9.28
N TRP A 367 -13.96 -7.54 -9.52
CA TRP A 367 -14.45 -8.21 -10.72
C TRP A 367 -14.93 -7.21 -11.76
N GLY A 368 -14.61 -7.47 -13.02
CA GLY A 368 -15.04 -6.60 -14.10
C GLY A 368 -14.69 -7.10 -15.48
N ASP A 369 -15.22 -6.41 -16.45
CA ASP A 369 -14.94 -6.62 -17.85
C ASP A 369 -14.27 -5.37 -18.41
N LYS A 370 -13.31 -5.57 -19.30
CA LYS A 370 -12.55 -4.53 -19.99
C LYS A 370 -12.67 -4.74 -21.49
N TRP A 371 -12.90 -3.67 -22.21
CA TRP A 371 -12.98 -3.70 -23.67
C TRP A 371 -12.05 -2.64 -24.25
N TYR A 372 -11.41 -2.99 -25.36
CA TYR A 372 -10.37 -2.19 -25.96
C TYR A 372 -10.54 -2.12 -27.47
N TYR A 373 -10.71 -0.90 -27.98
CA TYR A 373 -10.54 -0.61 -29.40
C TYR A 373 -9.17 0.04 -29.62
N LYS A 374 -8.39 -0.50 -30.53
CA LYS A 374 -7.07 0.03 -30.87
C LYS A 374 -7.01 0.45 -32.34
N PRO A 375 -7.44 1.70 -32.69
CA PRO A 375 -7.10 2.31 -33.98
C PRO A 375 -5.59 2.46 -34.10
N VAL A 376 -5.09 2.26 -35.30
CA VAL A 376 -3.66 2.29 -35.59
C VAL A 376 -3.40 3.21 -36.79
N SER A 377 -2.45 4.09 -36.67
CA SER A 377 -1.96 4.98 -37.74
C SER A 377 -0.81 4.35 -38.51
N GLN A 378 -0.34 5.06 -39.53
CA GLN A 378 0.93 4.75 -40.18
C GLN A 378 2.07 5.01 -39.20
N VAL A 379 3.10 4.17 -39.19
CA VAL A 379 4.31 4.37 -38.39
C VAL A 379 5.34 5.20 -39.16
N LEU A 380 6.12 6.00 -38.45
CA LEU A 380 7.25 6.71 -39.04
C LEU A 380 8.45 5.75 -39.20
N SER A 381 9.19 5.91 -40.28
CA SER A 381 10.49 5.22 -40.50
C SER A 381 11.68 6.11 -40.18
N ALA A 382 11.46 7.42 -40.14
CA ALA A 382 12.37 8.48 -39.70
C ALA A 382 11.55 9.73 -39.40
N PRO A 383 12.09 10.77 -38.71
CA PRO A 383 11.35 11.98 -38.41
C PRO A 383 10.66 12.57 -39.66
N GLY A 384 9.33 12.66 -39.64
CA GLY A 384 8.52 13.13 -40.73
C GLY A 384 8.46 12.24 -41.99
N VAL A 385 8.98 11.02 -41.94
CA VAL A 385 8.98 10.07 -43.07
C VAL A 385 8.11 8.86 -42.73
N TYR A 386 6.95 8.76 -43.35
CA TYR A 386 6.04 7.65 -43.17
C TYR A 386 6.61 6.35 -43.78
N SER A 387 6.39 5.25 -43.08
CA SER A 387 6.78 3.92 -43.53
C SER A 387 5.97 3.54 -44.78
N SER A 388 6.63 2.98 -45.77
CA SER A 388 5.96 2.35 -46.90
C SER A 388 5.31 1.01 -46.54
N LYS A 389 5.54 0.49 -45.33
CA LYS A 389 4.83 -0.68 -44.81
C LYS A 389 3.38 -0.30 -44.60
N ALA A 390 2.48 -1.16 -45.03
CA ALA A 390 1.04 -0.98 -44.85
C ALA A 390 0.72 -0.62 -43.38
N ALA A 391 -0.24 0.28 -43.19
CA ALA A 391 -0.79 0.55 -41.86
C ALA A 391 -1.15 -0.77 -41.18
N LYS A 392 -0.81 -0.90 -39.89
CA LYS A 392 -1.24 -2.04 -39.08
C LYS A 392 -2.77 -2.09 -39.06
N ALA A 393 -3.36 -3.28 -39.04
CA ALA A 393 -4.79 -3.42 -38.88
C ALA A 393 -5.19 -2.99 -37.48
N PRO A 394 -6.38 -2.39 -37.30
CA PRO A 394 -6.93 -2.14 -35.96
C PRO A 394 -7.06 -3.44 -35.18
N ALA A 395 -7.04 -3.38 -33.87
CA ALA A 395 -7.26 -4.52 -33.00
C ALA A 395 -8.42 -4.24 -32.03
N PHE A 396 -9.13 -5.27 -31.64
CA PHE A 396 -10.08 -5.25 -30.54
C PHE A 396 -9.83 -6.45 -29.63
N TYR A 397 -9.92 -6.22 -28.34
CA TYR A 397 -9.91 -7.31 -27.38
C TYR A 397 -10.79 -7.04 -26.18
N THR A 398 -11.25 -8.13 -25.59
CA THR A 398 -11.94 -8.12 -24.31
C THR A 398 -11.12 -8.87 -23.27
N SER A 399 -11.13 -8.37 -22.06
CA SER A 399 -10.49 -9.02 -20.93
C SER A 399 -11.48 -9.12 -19.78
N SER A 400 -11.39 -10.17 -18.99
CA SER A 400 -12.17 -10.35 -17.79
C SER A 400 -11.25 -10.38 -16.60
N LYS A 401 -11.55 -9.55 -15.60
CA LYS A 401 -10.79 -9.46 -14.35
C LYS A 401 -11.63 -10.09 -13.24
N ARG A 402 -11.10 -11.07 -12.53
CA ARG A 402 -11.80 -11.79 -11.45
C ARG A 402 -10.93 -12.02 -10.20
N PRO A 403 -9.93 -11.17 -9.88
CA PRO A 403 -9.08 -11.40 -8.71
C PRO A 403 -9.91 -11.34 -7.43
N ASN A 404 -9.50 -12.19 -6.49
CA ASN A 404 -10.02 -12.24 -5.15
C ASN A 404 -8.83 -12.21 -4.20
N ALA A 405 -8.56 -11.04 -3.59
CA ALA A 405 -7.43 -10.80 -2.70
C ALA A 405 -7.89 -10.77 -1.24
N SER A 406 -7.21 -11.53 -0.38
CA SER A 406 -7.54 -11.59 1.05
C SER A 406 -6.31 -11.37 1.92
N VAL A 407 -6.54 -10.81 3.09
CA VAL A 407 -5.56 -10.73 4.17
C VAL A 407 -6.20 -11.12 5.49
N GLY A 408 -5.48 -11.86 6.32
CA GLY A 408 -5.94 -12.22 7.64
C GLY A 408 -4.78 -12.39 8.62
N THR A 409 -4.99 -12.04 9.88
CA THR A 409 -4.01 -12.17 10.94
C THR A 409 -4.71 -12.57 12.22
N LEU A 410 -4.13 -13.55 12.92
CA LEU A 410 -4.48 -13.96 14.28
C LEU A 410 -3.28 -13.77 15.18
N ILE A 411 -3.42 -13.06 16.27
CA ILE A 411 -2.39 -12.73 17.24
C ILE A 411 -2.84 -13.22 18.61
N LEU A 412 -1.98 -13.99 19.26
CA LEU A 412 -2.17 -14.42 20.64
C LEU A 412 -1.00 -13.87 21.45
N GLY A 413 -1.30 -13.32 22.62
CA GLY A 413 -0.24 -12.77 23.45
C GLY A 413 -0.57 -12.67 24.92
N GLY A 414 0.45 -12.32 25.69
CA GLY A 414 0.31 -12.06 27.10
C GLY A 414 1.37 -11.08 27.59
N ARG A 415 1.02 -10.34 28.61
CA ARG A 415 1.90 -9.38 29.30
C ARG A 415 1.88 -9.65 30.79
N HIS A 416 3.08 -9.66 31.40
CA HIS A 416 3.25 -9.69 32.84
C HIS A 416 4.09 -8.51 33.29
N VAL A 417 3.60 -7.78 34.29
CA VAL A 417 4.27 -6.62 34.87
C VAL A 417 4.65 -6.90 36.31
N GLY A 418 5.93 -6.87 36.57
CA GLY A 418 6.51 -6.95 37.91
C GLY A 418 6.88 -5.59 38.46
N ALA A 419 7.35 -5.54 39.70
CA ALA A 419 7.69 -4.30 40.41
C ALA A 419 8.71 -3.38 39.70
N LYS A 420 9.58 -3.92 38.87
CA LYS A 420 10.62 -3.17 38.14
C LYS A 420 10.76 -3.55 36.67
N SER A 421 9.97 -4.51 36.21
CA SER A 421 10.15 -5.06 34.86
C SER A 421 8.83 -5.54 34.31
N TRP A 422 8.74 -5.60 32.98
CA TRP A 422 7.64 -6.28 32.32
C TRP A 422 8.16 -7.22 31.25
N PHE A 423 7.38 -8.22 30.97
CA PHE A 423 7.61 -9.22 29.94
C PHE A 423 6.38 -9.30 29.03
N THR A 424 6.59 -9.28 27.73
CA THR A 424 5.54 -9.48 26.75
C THR A 424 5.95 -10.64 25.82
N ALA A 425 5.01 -11.50 25.47
CA ALA A 425 5.21 -12.54 24.48
C ALA A 425 4.00 -12.60 23.55
N THR A 426 4.26 -12.77 22.26
CA THR A 426 3.25 -12.89 21.22
C THR A 426 3.60 -14.00 20.25
N THR A 427 2.57 -14.64 19.72
CA THR A 427 2.66 -15.53 18.56
C THR A 427 1.55 -15.16 17.59
N SER A 428 1.82 -15.27 16.30
CA SER A 428 0.85 -14.92 15.28
C SER A 428 0.96 -15.77 14.04
N ALA A 429 -0.17 -15.89 13.33
CA ALA A 429 -0.26 -16.43 11.99
C ALA A 429 -0.92 -15.37 11.11
N SER A 430 -0.21 -14.88 10.08
CA SER A 430 -0.73 -13.95 9.09
C SER A 430 -0.76 -14.64 7.74
N TYR A 431 -1.88 -14.61 7.08
CA TYR A 431 -2.11 -15.26 5.79
C TYR A 431 -2.69 -14.28 4.79
N SER A 432 -2.18 -14.32 3.58
CA SER A 432 -2.76 -13.62 2.43
C SER A 432 -2.84 -14.56 1.24
N TYR A 433 -3.81 -14.31 0.37
CA TYR A 433 -3.87 -14.98 -0.92
C TYR A 433 -4.51 -14.08 -1.98
N GLU A 434 -4.21 -14.36 -3.23
CA GLU A 434 -4.93 -13.87 -4.40
C GLU A 434 -5.26 -15.06 -5.31
N VAL A 435 -6.54 -15.20 -5.67
CA VAL A 435 -7.03 -16.18 -6.65
C VAL A 435 -7.14 -15.48 -7.99
N ASP A 436 -6.94 -16.19 -9.08
CA ASP A 436 -6.87 -15.66 -10.45
C ASP A 436 -5.77 -14.60 -10.62
N SER A 437 -4.64 -14.82 -9.92
CA SER A 437 -3.46 -13.95 -9.93
C SER A 437 -2.60 -14.11 -11.19
N ALA A 438 -2.83 -15.15 -12.01
CA ALA A 438 -2.08 -15.35 -13.23
C ALA A 438 -2.66 -14.53 -14.37
N GLY A 439 -1.79 -13.80 -15.04
CA GLY A 439 -2.01 -13.18 -16.32
C GLY A 439 -3.24 -12.29 -16.47
N ASN A 440 -3.54 -11.99 -17.69
CA ASN A 440 -4.75 -11.24 -18.05
C ASN A 440 -5.58 -12.10 -19.00
N PRO A 441 -6.59 -12.84 -18.49
CA PRO A 441 -7.48 -13.59 -19.36
C PRO A 441 -8.11 -12.64 -20.37
N LYS A 442 -7.91 -12.94 -21.68
CA LYS A 442 -8.31 -12.07 -22.77
C LYS A 442 -8.74 -12.85 -24.00
N ALA A 443 -9.58 -12.24 -24.80
CA ALA A 443 -9.93 -12.70 -26.13
C ALA A 443 -9.61 -11.63 -27.16
N ASP A 444 -8.80 -11.97 -28.13
CA ASP A 444 -8.36 -11.08 -29.19
C ASP A 444 -9.20 -11.26 -30.46
N PHE A 445 -9.50 -10.14 -31.13
CA PHE A 445 -10.22 -10.08 -32.40
C PHE A 445 -9.43 -9.28 -33.41
N VAL A 446 -9.33 -9.81 -34.61
CA VAL A 446 -8.65 -9.17 -35.73
C VAL A 446 -9.65 -8.47 -36.66
N TRP A 447 -9.18 -7.42 -37.31
CA TRP A 447 -9.96 -6.66 -38.27
C TRP A 447 -10.11 -7.42 -39.59
N ASN A 448 -11.36 -7.65 -40.03
CA ASN A 448 -11.73 -8.25 -41.30
C ASN A 448 -12.61 -7.32 -42.15
N GLY A 449 -12.76 -6.05 -41.74
CA GLY A 449 -13.51 -5.05 -42.50
C GLY A 449 -12.71 -4.54 -43.70
N ALA A 450 -13.33 -3.65 -44.47
CA ALA A 450 -12.64 -2.97 -45.58
C ALA A 450 -11.41 -2.20 -45.06
N SER A 451 -10.42 -2.00 -45.92
CA SER A 451 -9.26 -1.16 -45.60
C SER A 451 -9.71 0.22 -45.17
N LEU A 452 -9.22 0.67 -44.01
CA LEU A 452 -9.56 1.98 -43.46
C LEU A 452 -8.78 3.14 -44.12
N GLY A 453 -7.76 2.81 -44.95
CA GLY A 453 -6.92 3.82 -45.62
C GLY A 453 -6.39 4.84 -44.61
N ASN A 454 -6.54 6.13 -44.92
CA ASN A 454 -6.14 7.24 -44.03
C ASN A 454 -7.25 7.64 -43.02
N THR A 455 -8.31 6.87 -42.90
CA THR A 455 -9.44 7.18 -41.99
C THR A 455 -9.05 7.19 -40.53
N CYS A 456 -8.05 6.39 -40.13
CA CYS A 456 -7.52 6.27 -38.79
C CYS A 456 -6.15 6.97 -38.60
N ASP A 457 -5.70 7.79 -39.57
CA ASP A 457 -4.42 8.45 -39.42
C ASP A 457 -4.46 9.55 -38.37
N TYR A 458 -3.47 9.59 -37.51
CA TYR A 458 -3.28 10.68 -36.56
C TYR A 458 -2.96 11.97 -37.32
N SER A 459 -3.64 13.06 -37.02
CA SER A 459 -3.44 14.36 -37.64
C SER A 459 -3.39 15.48 -36.61
N LEU A 460 -2.33 16.26 -36.67
CA LEU A 460 -2.16 17.52 -35.92
C LEU A 460 -2.97 18.68 -36.48
N THR A 461 -3.54 18.54 -37.72
CA THR A 461 -4.21 19.62 -38.44
C THR A 461 -5.68 19.79 -38.06
N GLY A 462 -5.95 20.06 -36.87
CA GLY A 462 -7.25 20.49 -36.40
C GLY A 462 -7.10 20.86 -34.96
N ALA A 463 -7.60 21.97 -34.48
CA ALA A 463 -7.42 22.50 -33.14
C ALA A 463 -7.19 21.35 -32.15
N ALA A 464 -5.92 20.98 -32.06
CA ALA A 464 -5.54 19.73 -31.41
C ALA A 464 -5.94 19.83 -29.94
N ASP A 465 -6.97 19.13 -29.56
CA ASP A 465 -7.22 18.86 -28.17
C ASP A 465 -6.05 17.96 -27.71
N LEU A 466 -5.02 18.61 -27.19
CA LEU A 466 -3.83 17.94 -26.69
C LEU A 466 -4.15 16.91 -25.58
N TYR A 467 -5.34 17.05 -24.98
CA TYR A 467 -5.85 16.16 -23.96
C TYR A 467 -6.64 14.96 -24.49
N HIS A 468 -6.99 14.95 -25.79
CA HIS A 468 -7.68 13.85 -26.45
C HIS A 468 -7.13 13.69 -27.89
N PRO A 469 -5.93 13.10 -28.07
CA PRO A 469 -5.40 12.84 -29.39
C PRO A 469 -6.31 11.90 -30.17
N HIS A 470 -6.75 12.31 -31.35
CA HIS A 470 -7.70 11.58 -32.20
C HIS A 470 -7.04 10.98 -33.44
N PHE A 471 -7.58 9.86 -33.88
CA PHE A 471 -7.18 9.11 -35.08
C PHE A 471 -8.21 9.29 -36.18
N GLY A 472 -8.24 10.46 -36.80
CA GLY A 472 -9.13 10.80 -37.89
C GLY A 472 -10.60 10.69 -37.50
N THR A 473 -11.44 10.12 -38.40
CA THR A 473 -12.85 9.83 -38.12
C THR A 473 -13.06 8.46 -37.55
N CYS A 474 -11.99 7.70 -37.38
CA CYS A 474 -12.00 6.32 -36.90
C CYS A 474 -12.43 6.23 -35.42
N ASP A 475 -12.05 7.19 -34.62
CA ASP A 475 -12.36 7.24 -33.19
C ASP A 475 -13.25 8.40 -32.77
N THR A 476 -13.56 9.34 -33.68
CA THR A 476 -14.43 10.48 -33.33
C THR A 476 -15.90 10.29 -33.71
N SER A 477 -16.19 9.45 -34.72
CA SER A 477 -17.55 9.30 -35.26
C SER A 477 -18.36 8.23 -34.56
N ALA A 478 -19.62 8.52 -34.23
CA ALA A 478 -20.60 7.52 -33.79
C ALA A 478 -20.91 6.45 -34.85
N SER A 479 -20.58 6.72 -36.11
CA SER A 479 -20.69 5.77 -37.22
C SER A 479 -19.35 5.19 -37.65
N SER A 480 -18.36 5.19 -36.76
CA SER A 480 -17.05 4.57 -37.02
C SER A 480 -17.19 3.13 -37.49
N PRO A 481 -16.46 2.70 -38.53
CA PRO A 481 -16.44 1.31 -38.94
C PRO A 481 -15.93 0.36 -37.87
N LEU A 482 -15.13 0.86 -36.89
CA LEU A 482 -14.69 0.07 -35.75
C LEU A 482 -15.85 -0.38 -34.85
N LEU A 483 -16.97 0.34 -34.85
CA LEU A 483 -18.18 0.00 -34.10
C LEU A 483 -19.08 -1.00 -34.84
N THR A 484 -18.58 -1.67 -35.87
CA THR A 484 -19.33 -2.66 -36.67
C THR A 484 -18.89 -4.08 -36.28
N ALA A 485 -19.68 -4.76 -35.44
CA ALA A 485 -19.33 -6.07 -34.88
C ALA A 485 -18.94 -7.13 -35.92
N PRO A 486 -19.61 -7.30 -37.09
CA PRO A 486 -19.19 -8.27 -38.10
C PRO A 486 -17.79 -8.05 -38.70
N ASN A 487 -17.22 -6.86 -38.54
CA ASN A 487 -15.87 -6.55 -39.03
C ASN A 487 -14.75 -7.16 -38.11
N TRP A 488 -15.11 -7.68 -36.95
CA TRP A 488 -14.18 -8.27 -36.00
C TRP A 488 -14.28 -9.77 -35.98
N VAL A 489 -13.20 -10.47 -36.28
CA VAL A 489 -13.12 -11.93 -36.27
C VAL A 489 -12.31 -12.38 -35.08
N PHE A 490 -12.86 -13.33 -34.32
CA PHE A 490 -12.20 -13.96 -33.18
C PHE A 490 -10.88 -14.62 -33.59
N GLN A 491 -9.81 -14.37 -32.89
CA GLN A 491 -8.47 -14.86 -33.17
C GLN A 491 -7.98 -15.87 -32.14
N ASP A 492 -7.88 -15.46 -30.87
CA ASP A 492 -7.36 -16.29 -29.80
C ASP A 492 -8.05 -15.98 -28.47
N LEU A 493 -7.92 -16.92 -27.53
CA LEU A 493 -8.37 -16.81 -26.17
C LEU A 493 -7.25 -17.24 -25.23
N THR A 494 -6.90 -16.40 -24.27
CA THR A 494 -6.10 -16.79 -23.11
C THR A 494 -7.00 -16.88 -21.90
N THR A 495 -6.99 -18.01 -21.20
CA THR A 495 -7.64 -18.19 -19.90
C THR A 495 -6.56 -18.35 -18.84
N SER A 496 -6.82 -17.90 -17.62
CA SER A 496 -5.91 -18.08 -16.50
C SER A 496 -6.64 -18.68 -15.31
N THR A 497 -5.94 -19.54 -14.58
CA THR A 497 -6.38 -20.06 -13.29
C THR A 497 -5.18 -20.12 -12.39
N GLY A 498 -5.31 -19.71 -11.15
CA GLY A 498 -4.17 -19.79 -10.24
C GLY A 498 -4.41 -19.17 -8.89
N LYS A 499 -3.45 -19.43 -8.03
CA LYS A 499 -3.47 -18.93 -6.68
C LYS A 499 -2.06 -18.53 -6.27
N ASP A 500 -1.93 -17.30 -5.81
CA ASP A 500 -0.82 -16.87 -4.96
C ASP A 500 -1.22 -16.97 -3.49
N SER A 501 -0.28 -17.32 -2.62
CA SER A 501 -0.53 -17.32 -1.18
C SER A 501 0.76 -17.10 -0.40
N GLN A 502 0.63 -16.40 0.72
CA GLN A 502 1.73 -16.24 1.66
C GLN A 502 1.25 -16.48 3.09
N LEU A 503 1.99 -17.29 3.83
CA LEU A 503 1.78 -17.56 5.26
C LEU A 503 3.02 -17.09 6.04
N ASN A 504 2.84 -16.16 6.97
CA ASN A 504 3.85 -15.74 7.92
C ASN A 504 3.51 -16.27 9.32
N LEU A 505 4.40 -17.03 9.90
CA LEU A 505 4.33 -17.47 11.29
C LEU A 505 5.36 -16.68 12.09
N THR A 506 4.91 -15.97 13.13
CA THR A 506 5.79 -15.11 13.94
C THR A 506 5.71 -15.48 15.42
N ALA A 507 6.85 -15.51 16.10
CA ALA A 507 6.95 -15.55 17.54
C ALA A 507 7.86 -14.41 18.01
N ALA A 508 7.42 -13.65 18.99
CA ALA A 508 8.18 -12.53 19.54
C ALA A 508 8.07 -12.46 21.06
N SER A 509 9.13 -11.97 21.70
CA SER A 509 9.14 -11.69 23.13
C SER A 509 9.97 -10.47 23.43
N SER A 510 9.59 -9.71 24.44
CA SER A 510 10.37 -8.59 24.97
C SER A 510 10.40 -8.60 26.49
N TYR A 511 11.50 -8.17 27.03
CA TYR A 511 11.71 -7.94 28.46
C TYR A 511 12.25 -6.54 28.66
N ALA A 512 11.60 -5.78 29.51
CA ALA A 512 12.06 -4.45 29.87
C ALA A 512 12.22 -4.32 31.38
N ARG A 513 13.21 -3.52 31.82
CA ARG A 513 13.51 -3.26 33.21
C ARG A 513 13.82 -1.79 33.46
N ASN A 514 13.11 -1.22 34.39
CA ASN A 514 13.37 0.13 34.88
C ASN A 514 14.53 0.17 35.87
N TYR A 515 15.33 1.23 35.80
CA TYR A 515 16.47 1.47 36.68
C TYR A 515 16.62 2.96 36.97
N HIS A 516 17.42 3.28 37.98
CA HIS A 516 17.85 4.63 38.30
C HIS A 516 19.37 4.74 38.15
N ALA A 517 19.82 5.75 37.43
CA ALA A 517 21.21 6.13 37.32
C ALA A 517 21.41 7.51 38.02
N GLY A 518 21.72 7.48 39.32
CA GLY A 518 21.66 8.68 40.16
C GLY A 518 20.23 9.21 40.29
N SER A 519 20.01 10.45 39.89
CA SER A 519 18.67 11.08 39.84
C SER A 519 17.88 10.81 38.55
N HIS A 520 18.47 10.10 37.60
CA HIS A 520 17.87 9.86 36.27
C HIS A 520 17.14 8.52 36.24
N PHE A 521 15.95 8.54 35.68
CA PHE A 521 15.16 7.35 35.44
C PHE A 521 15.47 6.80 34.04
N GLY A 522 15.64 5.48 33.94
CA GLY A 522 15.88 4.83 32.67
C GLY A 522 15.17 3.49 32.53
N THR A 523 14.99 3.03 31.31
CA THR A 523 14.43 1.74 30.95
C THR A 523 15.37 1.03 29.99
N PHE A 524 15.80 -0.18 30.34
CA PHE A 524 16.50 -1.07 29.44
C PHE A 524 15.51 -2.11 28.92
N GLU A 525 15.46 -2.26 27.61
CA GLU A 525 14.60 -3.24 26.94
C GLU A 525 15.44 -4.13 26.01
N MET A 526 15.11 -5.42 25.96
CA MET A 526 15.64 -6.37 25.01
C MET A 526 14.52 -7.25 24.48
N GLY A 527 14.67 -7.73 23.26
CA GLY A 527 13.68 -8.62 22.68
C GLY A 527 14.23 -9.53 21.58
N PHE A 528 13.41 -10.48 21.24
CA PHE A 528 13.64 -11.48 20.21
C PHE A 528 12.40 -11.61 19.33
N LYS A 529 12.60 -11.76 18.02
CA LYS A 529 11.54 -12.05 17.07
C LYS A 529 12.03 -13.06 16.04
N PHE A 530 11.20 -14.05 15.74
CA PHE A 530 11.39 -14.99 14.65
C PHE A 530 10.17 -14.98 13.75
N THR A 531 10.39 -14.83 12.45
CA THR A 531 9.34 -14.91 11.44
C THR A 531 9.74 -15.93 10.38
N ASN A 532 8.83 -16.83 10.04
CA ASN A 532 8.94 -17.75 8.91
C ASN A 532 7.82 -17.43 7.92
N GLY A 533 8.19 -16.88 6.78
CA GLY A 533 7.29 -16.56 5.67
C GLY A 533 7.43 -17.58 4.55
N HIS A 534 6.32 -18.11 4.06
CA HIS A 534 6.27 -18.97 2.87
C HIS A 534 5.32 -18.39 1.87
N LYS A 535 5.83 -17.99 0.70
CA LYS A 535 5.08 -17.46 -0.44
C LYS A 535 5.20 -18.43 -1.61
N ALA A 536 4.08 -18.75 -2.23
CA ALA A 536 4.04 -19.63 -3.39
C ALA A 536 3.00 -19.12 -4.39
N GLN A 537 3.36 -19.17 -5.67
CA GLN A 537 2.45 -18.98 -6.78
C GLN A 537 2.36 -20.29 -7.58
N ASP A 538 1.12 -20.73 -7.80
CA ASP A 538 0.78 -21.87 -8.65
C ASP A 538 -0.35 -21.43 -9.59
N ALA A 539 0.03 -20.90 -10.74
CA ALA A 539 -0.92 -20.37 -11.68
C ALA A 539 -0.59 -20.83 -13.09
N THR A 540 -1.62 -21.13 -13.86
CA THR A 540 -1.54 -21.65 -15.23
C THR A 540 -2.29 -20.74 -16.17
N GLU A 541 -1.66 -20.34 -17.25
CA GLU A 541 -2.30 -19.71 -18.39
C GLU A 541 -2.50 -20.76 -19.49
N THR A 542 -3.66 -20.76 -20.15
CA THR A 542 -3.93 -21.64 -21.29
C THR A 542 -4.30 -20.79 -22.50
N VAL A 543 -3.50 -20.90 -23.54
CA VAL A 543 -3.69 -20.16 -24.79
C VAL A 543 -4.32 -21.06 -25.84
N TYR A 544 -5.47 -20.65 -26.37
CA TYR A 544 -6.18 -21.26 -27.48
C TYR A 544 -5.98 -20.36 -28.71
N ASP A 545 -5.21 -20.81 -29.72
CA ASP A 545 -4.81 -20.03 -30.89
C ASP A 545 -5.14 -20.73 -32.22
N GLY A 546 -5.05 -20.01 -33.32
CA GLY A 546 -5.09 -20.55 -34.68
C GLY A 546 -6.41 -20.43 -35.43
N TRP A 547 -7.38 -19.67 -34.93
CA TRP A 547 -8.75 -19.61 -35.49
C TRP A 547 -8.94 -18.62 -36.62
N ALA A 548 -8.20 -17.51 -36.64
CA ALA A 548 -8.30 -16.54 -37.72
C ALA A 548 -7.80 -17.06 -39.06
N VAL A 549 -7.00 -18.14 -39.07
CA VAL A 549 -6.26 -18.62 -40.24
C VAL A 549 -6.81 -19.92 -40.82
N THR A 550 -7.49 -20.78 -40.04
CA THR A 550 -7.84 -22.16 -40.44
C THR A 550 -9.28 -22.58 -40.26
N GLY A 551 -10.13 -21.71 -39.72
CA GLY A 551 -11.54 -22.06 -39.47
C GLY A 551 -12.40 -22.18 -40.74
N PRO A 552 -13.40 -23.04 -40.77
CA PRO A 552 -14.31 -23.14 -41.90
C PRO A 552 -15.21 -21.90 -41.98
N GLY A 553 -14.83 -20.95 -42.82
CA GLY A 553 -15.59 -19.74 -43.10
C GLY A 553 -15.46 -18.67 -41.99
N THR A 554 -14.67 -17.66 -42.23
CA THR A 554 -14.43 -16.50 -41.33
C THR A 554 -15.73 -15.83 -40.80
N ALA A 555 -16.85 -15.95 -41.50
CA ALA A 555 -18.16 -15.45 -41.10
C ALA A 555 -18.78 -16.18 -39.87
N ALA A 556 -18.24 -17.33 -39.45
CA ALA A 556 -18.79 -18.10 -38.34
C ALA A 556 -18.44 -17.57 -36.95
N TYR A 557 -17.31 -16.85 -36.81
CA TYR A 557 -16.70 -16.47 -35.53
C TYR A 557 -16.53 -14.95 -35.36
N THR A 558 -17.46 -14.19 -35.89
CA THR A 558 -17.47 -12.73 -35.79
C THR A 558 -18.05 -12.24 -34.45
N MET A 559 -17.64 -11.03 -34.03
CA MET A 559 -18.06 -10.46 -32.75
C MET A 559 -19.56 -10.37 -32.55
N ASP A 560 -20.37 -10.18 -33.63
CA ASP A 560 -21.83 -10.10 -33.55
C ASP A 560 -22.46 -11.36 -32.93
N LYS A 561 -21.85 -12.54 -33.07
CA LYS A 561 -22.29 -13.80 -32.47
C LYS A 561 -21.87 -13.97 -31.01
N LEU A 562 -20.82 -13.26 -30.58
CA LEU A 562 -20.21 -13.31 -29.27
C LEU A 562 -20.49 -12.01 -28.48
N GLN A 563 -21.41 -11.19 -28.96
CA GLN A 563 -21.65 -9.84 -28.48
C GLN A 563 -22.25 -9.81 -27.06
N SER A 564 -21.75 -8.88 -26.24
CA SER A 564 -22.38 -8.46 -24.99
C SER A 564 -23.57 -7.52 -25.28
N GLY A 565 -24.51 -7.45 -24.32
CA GLY A 565 -25.54 -6.41 -24.31
C GLY A 565 -25.06 -5.05 -23.76
N PHE A 566 -23.80 -4.93 -23.38
CA PHE A 566 -23.24 -3.69 -22.83
C PHE A 566 -23.04 -2.63 -23.92
N HIS A 567 -23.41 -1.39 -23.59
CA HIS A 567 -23.21 -0.20 -24.41
C HIS A 567 -23.09 1.02 -23.50
N ASN A 568 -22.02 1.81 -23.65
CA ASN A 568 -21.84 3.07 -22.96
C ASN A 568 -22.21 4.23 -23.91
N THR A 569 -23.14 5.08 -23.51
CA THR A 569 -23.66 6.19 -24.34
C THR A 569 -23.14 7.57 -23.90
N ASP A 570 -22.27 7.63 -22.89
CA ASP A 570 -21.68 8.89 -22.37
C ASP A 570 -20.14 8.77 -22.22
N TYR A 571 -19.53 7.96 -23.11
CA TYR A 571 -18.11 7.68 -23.07
C TYR A 571 -17.30 8.98 -23.30
N PHE A 572 -16.43 9.34 -22.35
CA PHE A 572 -15.64 10.58 -22.32
C PHE A 572 -16.44 11.84 -22.61
N GLY A 573 -17.74 11.88 -22.25
CA GLY A 573 -18.58 13.04 -22.53
C GLY A 573 -18.71 13.38 -24.01
N GLY A 574 -18.57 12.37 -24.90
CA GLY A 574 -18.71 12.51 -26.34
C GLY A 574 -17.41 12.68 -27.14
N ASN A 575 -16.26 12.76 -26.48
CA ASN A 575 -14.98 12.99 -27.18
C ASN A 575 -14.57 11.83 -28.10
N PHE A 576 -14.88 10.59 -27.75
CA PHE A 576 -14.60 9.43 -28.58
C PHE A 576 -15.90 8.79 -29.06
N PHE A 577 -15.94 8.30 -30.30
CA PHE A 577 -17.08 7.60 -30.93
C PHE A 577 -18.40 8.37 -30.82
N GLY A 578 -18.37 9.71 -30.71
CA GLY A 578 -19.55 10.53 -30.44
C GLY A 578 -20.27 10.18 -29.14
N GLY A 579 -19.55 9.68 -28.13
CA GLY A 579 -20.08 9.24 -26.84
C GLY A 579 -20.51 7.78 -26.79
N ASN A 580 -20.48 7.05 -27.93
CA ASN A 580 -20.93 5.66 -28.00
C ASN A 580 -19.74 4.71 -27.97
N PHE A 581 -19.64 3.88 -26.92
CA PHE A 581 -18.67 2.81 -26.85
C PHE A 581 -19.37 1.46 -26.91
N GLY A 582 -19.04 0.64 -27.89
CA GLY A 582 -19.64 -0.64 -28.22
C GLY A 582 -20.09 -0.67 -29.69
N PRO A 583 -20.35 -1.83 -30.26
CA PRO A 583 -20.57 -3.15 -29.65
C PRO A 583 -19.30 -3.79 -29.08
N VAL A 584 -19.43 -4.60 -28.02
CA VAL A 584 -18.32 -5.29 -27.39
C VAL A 584 -18.62 -6.77 -27.25
N SER A 585 -17.60 -7.62 -27.22
CA SER A 585 -17.79 -9.05 -26.97
C SER A 585 -18.04 -9.37 -25.50
N ASP A 586 -18.75 -10.47 -25.26
CA ASP A 586 -18.93 -11.06 -23.93
C ASP A 586 -17.85 -12.12 -23.71
N PHE A 587 -17.00 -11.91 -22.74
CA PHE A 587 -15.88 -12.79 -22.45
C PHE A 587 -16.34 -14.22 -22.14
N ASN A 588 -17.41 -14.40 -21.36
CA ASN A 588 -17.91 -15.74 -21.02
C ASN A 588 -18.46 -16.47 -22.26
N LYS A 589 -19.17 -15.76 -23.17
CA LYS A 589 -19.59 -16.35 -24.43
C LYS A 589 -18.43 -16.80 -25.30
N VAL A 590 -17.34 -16.03 -25.32
CA VAL A 590 -16.09 -16.39 -26.02
C VAL A 590 -15.48 -17.64 -25.40
N VAL A 591 -15.40 -17.72 -24.07
CA VAL A 591 -14.90 -18.91 -23.35
C VAL A 591 -15.77 -20.14 -23.67
N ASP A 592 -17.10 -20.05 -23.53
CA ASP A 592 -18.00 -21.14 -23.79
C ASP A 592 -17.92 -21.63 -25.23
N PHE A 593 -17.85 -20.69 -26.17
CA PHE A 593 -17.64 -20.98 -27.57
C PHE A 593 -16.32 -21.71 -27.83
N THR A 594 -15.24 -21.21 -27.25
CA THR A 594 -13.90 -21.78 -27.41
C THR A 594 -13.85 -23.20 -26.86
N LEU A 595 -14.33 -23.43 -25.65
CA LEU A 595 -14.34 -24.77 -25.04
C LEU A 595 -15.21 -25.76 -25.81
N ALA A 596 -16.34 -25.31 -26.36
CA ALA A 596 -17.24 -26.17 -27.16
C ALA A 596 -16.66 -26.58 -28.53
N ASN A 597 -15.83 -25.73 -29.13
CA ASN A 597 -15.36 -25.90 -30.51
C ASN A 597 -13.85 -26.14 -30.64
N LEU A 598 -13.06 -25.82 -29.63
CA LEU A 598 -11.62 -25.62 -29.67
C LEU A 598 -10.79 -26.42 -28.68
N ALA A 599 -11.39 -27.34 -27.94
CA ALA A 599 -10.68 -28.11 -26.90
C ALA A 599 -9.38 -28.80 -27.37
N GLY A 600 -9.13 -28.90 -28.68
CA GLY A 600 -7.92 -29.45 -29.28
C GLY A 600 -6.93 -28.41 -29.82
N SER A 601 -7.20 -27.11 -29.74
CA SER A 601 -6.35 -26.04 -30.33
C SER A 601 -5.53 -25.26 -29.30
N VAL A 602 -5.13 -25.91 -28.20
CA VAL A 602 -4.22 -25.32 -27.22
C VAL A 602 -2.84 -25.13 -27.87
N ASP A 603 -2.34 -23.90 -27.88
CA ASP A 603 -0.95 -23.61 -28.18
C ASP A 603 -0.09 -23.99 -26.99
N ALA A 604 0.53 -25.16 -27.06
CA ALA A 604 1.32 -25.69 -25.96
C ALA A 604 2.60 -24.88 -25.70
N VAL A 605 3.16 -24.22 -26.73
CA VAL A 605 4.38 -23.40 -26.59
C VAL A 605 4.06 -22.10 -25.85
N LYS A 606 3.03 -21.37 -26.30
CA LYS A 606 2.60 -20.14 -25.62
C LYS A 606 2.09 -20.43 -24.21
N THR A 607 1.29 -21.50 -24.03
CA THR A 607 0.82 -21.94 -22.71
C THR A 607 1.98 -22.21 -21.76
N ALA A 608 3.03 -22.88 -22.20
CA ALA A 608 4.21 -23.12 -21.37
C ALA A 608 4.98 -21.83 -21.06
N GLY A 609 5.11 -20.93 -22.04
CA GLY A 609 5.76 -19.64 -21.90
C GLY A 609 5.09 -18.74 -20.88
N ASP A 610 3.77 -18.64 -20.97
CA ASP A 610 2.97 -17.79 -20.09
C ASP A 610 2.81 -18.40 -18.68
N THR A 611 2.88 -19.73 -18.56
CA THR A 611 2.74 -20.43 -17.28
C THR A 611 4.03 -20.47 -16.45
N ALA A 612 5.19 -20.72 -17.06
CA ALA A 612 6.43 -20.98 -16.34
C ALA A 612 6.84 -19.87 -15.33
N PRO A 613 6.70 -18.57 -15.64
CA PRO A 613 7.02 -17.49 -14.70
C PRO A 613 6.08 -17.43 -13.49
N ASN A 614 4.88 -17.97 -13.62
CA ASN A 614 3.83 -17.99 -12.61
C ASN A 614 3.92 -19.21 -11.68
N LEU A 615 5.04 -19.94 -11.72
CA LEU A 615 5.32 -21.09 -10.88
C LEU A 615 6.56 -20.84 -10.03
N PHE A 616 6.37 -20.43 -8.76
CA PHE A 616 7.48 -20.26 -7.84
C PHE A 616 7.15 -20.61 -6.40
N ASP A 617 8.18 -20.94 -5.63
CA ASP A 617 8.12 -21.19 -4.19
C ASP A 617 9.24 -20.40 -3.51
N PHE A 618 8.90 -19.67 -2.46
CA PHE A 618 9.80 -18.77 -1.75
C PHE A 618 9.60 -18.88 -0.25
N VAL A 619 10.66 -19.19 0.47
CA VAL A 619 10.66 -19.21 1.94
C VAL A 619 11.63 -18.15 2.45
N GLU A 620 11.19 -17.29 3.36
CA GLU A 620 12.00 -16.29 4.06
C GLU A 620 11.94 -16.50 5.56
N GLN A 621 13.10 -16.69 6.19
CA GLN A 621 13.23 -16.79 7.63
C GLN A 621 14.02 -15.60 8.15
N VAL A 622 13.41 -14.82 9.04
CA VAL A 622 14.05 -13.68 9.69
C VAL A 622 14.13 -13.93 11.18
N THR A 623 15.37 -14.00 11.68
CA THR A 623 15.67 -14.07 13.12
C THR A 623 16.23 -12.75 13.58
N ALA A 624 15.53 -12.07 14.47
CA ALA A 624 15.90 -10.74 14.96
C ALA A 624 16.10 -10.74 16.48
N GLY A 625 17.09 -9.99 16.93
CA GLY A 625 17.30 -9.65 18.32
C GLY A 625 17.61 -8.18 18.49
N TYR A 626 17.14 -7.56 19.56
CA TYR A 626 17.44 -6.15 19.83
C TYR A 626 17.72 -5.87 21.30
N MET A 627 18.41 -4.75 21.53
CA MET A 627 18.57 -4.12 22.83
C MET A 627 18.39 -2.62 22.66
N MET A 628 17.74 -2.00 23.64
CA MET A 628 17.43 -0.58 23.63
C MET A 628 17.49 -0.02 25.04
N ASN A 629 17.93 1.22 25.17
CA ASN A 629 17.94 1.93 26.42
C ASN A 629 17.35 3.31 26.26
N THR A 630 16.44 3.66 27.16
CA THR A 630 15.81 4.97 27.25
C THR A 630 16.20 5.61 28.60
N ILE A 631 16.51 6.90 28.62
CA ILE A 631 16.88 7.61 29.83
C ILE A 631 16.46 9.07 29.80
N ASP A 632 15.99 9.57 30.95
CA ASP A 632 15.53 10.95 31.13
C ASP A 632 16.59 11.79 31.84
N PHE A 633 17.08 12.82 31.17
CA PHE A 633 18.01 13.86 31.73
C PHE A 633 17.27 15.18 31.91
N GLY A 634 16.21 15.21 32.69
CA GLY A 634 15.40 16.40 32.93
C GLY A 634 14.60 16.84 31.67
N LYS A 635 15.15 17.80 30.90
CA LYS A 635 14.52 18.26 29.65
C LYS A 635 14.86 17.39 28.44
N LEU A 636 15.88 16.57 28.52
CA LEU A 636 16.32 15.70 27.46
C LEU A 636 15.85 14.26 27.75
N HIS A 637 15.05 13.72 26.84
CA HIS A 637 14.71 12.30 26.75
C HIS A 637 15.57 11.70 25.65
N ALA A 638 16.32 10.65 25.95
CA ALA A 638 17.22 10.00 25.01
C ALA A 638 16.96 8.50 24.95
N GLN A 639 16.83 7.99 23.73
CA GLN A 639 16.74 6.57 23.43
C GLN A 639 17.87 6.18 22.49
N ALA A 640 18.49 5.03 22.71
CA ALA A 640 19.45 4.43 21.79
C ALA A 640 19.21 2.92 21.72
N GLY A 641 19.24 2.37 20.52
CA GLY A 641 18.97 0.98 20.25
C GLY A 641 19.92 0.35 19.23
N LEU A 642 19.98 -0.97 19.27
CA LEU A 642 20.69 -1.76 18.29
C LEU A 642 19.91 -3.04 18.01
N ARG A 643 19.61 -3.27 16.73
CA ARG A 643 18.90 -4.45 16.24
C ARG A 643 19.78 -5.24 15.29
N PHE A 644 19.70 -6.55 15.39
CA PHE A 644 20.34 -7.51 14.48
C PHE A 644 19.26 -8.33 13.79
N GLU A 645 19.33 -8.47 12.49
CA GLU A 645 18.42 -9.33 11.72
C GLU A 645 19.22 -10.28 10.82
N ASN A 646 19.09 -11.58 11.03
CA ASN A 646 19.62 -12.61 10.14
C ASN A 646 18.48 -13.11 9.23
N THR A 647 18.63 -12.89 7.94
CA THR A 647 17.68 -13.32 6.92
C THR A 647 18.23 -14.50 6.14
N GLN A 648 17.45 -15.55 6.00
CA GLN A 648 17.74 -16.74 5.20
C GLN A 648 16.58 -16.95 4.23
N MET A 649 16.89 -17.22 2.96
CA MET A 649 15.88 -17.39 1.92
C MET A 649 16.14 -18.68 1.15
N ASP A 650 15.05 -19.38 0.79
CA ASP A 650 15.06 -20.50 -0.16
C ASP A 650 14.12 -20.14 -1.31
N THR A 651 14.61 -20.12 -2.53
CA THR A 651 13.83 -19.80 -3.73
C THR A 651 13.85 -20.95 -4.72
N LEU A 652 12.70 -21.20 -5.35
CA LEU A 652 12.54 -22.10 -6.48
C LEU A 652 11.78 -21.37 -7.58
N GLY A 653 12.34 -21.26 -8.75
CA GLY A 653 11.72 -20.68 -9.94
C GLY A 653 11.86 -21.57 -11.15
N HIS A 654 11.25 -21.17 -12.25
CA HIS A 654 11.21 -21.91 -13.49
C HIS A 654 11.67 -21.06 -14.66
N THR A 655 12.64 -21.53 -15.41
CA THR A 655 13.15 -20.89 -16.65
C THR A 655 12.66 -21.67 -17.85
N LEU A 656 12.22 -20.94 -18.88
CA LEU A 656 11.81 -21.51 -20.15
C LEU A 656 12.91 -21.27 -21.18
N CYS A 657 13.31 -22.31 -21.88
CA CYS A 657 14.30 -22.22 -22.94
C CYS A 657 13.76 -22.81 -24.25
N TYR A 658 13.69 -21.97 -25.29
CA TYR A 658 13.25 -22.36 -26.64
C TYR A 658 14.38 -22.82 -27.52
N TYR A 659 14.12 -23.79 -28.39
CA TYR A 659 15.09 -24.27 -29.36
C TYR A 659 14.44 -24.84 -30.61
N LYS A 660 15.09 -24.62 -31.76
CA LYS A 660 14.65 -25.10 -33.10
C LYS A 660 15.60 -26.06 -33.76
N ASN A 661 16.77 -26.34 -33.15
CA ASN A 661 17.83 -27.18 -33.67
C ASN A 661 18.73 -27.70 -32.55
N LEU A 662 19.68 -28.59 -32.90
CA LEU A 662 20.60 -29.18 -31.91
C LEU A 662 21.44 -28.13 -31.17
N ALA A 663 21.92 -27.09 -31.87
CA ALA A 663 22.70 -26.03 -31.21
C ALA A 663 21.86 -25.25 -30.20
N GLY A 664 20.60 -24.98 -30.50
CA GLY A 664 19.64 -24.40 -29.55
C GLY A 664 19.36 -25.34 -28.38
N ALA A 665 19.10 -26.62 -28.64
CA ALA A 665 18.88 -27.63 -27.61
C ALA A 665 20.07 -27.73 -26.64
N GLN A 666 21.31 -27.67 -27.15
CA GLN A 666 22.51 -27.67 -26.33
C GLN A 666 22.62 -26.42 -25.45
N LYS A 667 22.19 -25.26 -25.92
CA LYS A 667 22.10 -24.05 -25.09
C LYS A 667 21.08 -24.18 -23.95
N CYS A 668 19.99 -24.95 -24.17
CA CYS A 668 19.01 -25.30 -23.16
C CYS A 668 19.44 -26.45 -22.23
N GLY A 669 20.69 -26.90 -22.30
CA GLY A 669 21.22 -28.01 -21.49
C GLY A 669 20.85 -29.40 -22.00
N LEU A 670 20.29 -29.52 -23.20
CA LEU A 670 19.87 -30.79 -23.80
C LEU A 670 20.99 -31.39 -24.67
N THR A 671 21.04 -32.69 -24.77
CA THR A 671 22.06 -33.42 -25.56
C THR A 671 21.59 -33.77 -26.96
N ALA A 672 20.30 -33.69 -27.27
CA ALA A 672 19.72 -34.04 -28.54
C ALA A 672 18.54 -33.12 -28.91
N TYR A 673 18.32 -32.98 -30.21
CA TYR A 673 17.13 -32.38 -30.80
C TYR A 673 16.43 -33.46 -31.63
N THR A 674 15.23 -33.84 -31.21
CA THR A 674 14.52 -34.98 -31.81
C THR A 674 13.25 -34.55 -32.53
N GLY A 675 12.92 -33.27 -32.56
CA GLY A 675 11.69 -32.72 -33.10
C GLY A 675 11.87 -32.01 -34.44
N SER A 676 10.76 -31.65 -35.07
CA SER A 676 10.69 -30.72 -36.17
C SER A 676 9.99 -29.44 -35.69
N GLY A 677 10.62 -28.27 -35.91
CA GLY A 677 10.07 -26.99 -35.49
C GLY A 677 10.53 -26.52 -34.11
N GLU A 678 9.81 -25.58 -33.54
CA GLU A 678 10.12 -25.01 -32.26
C GLU A 678 9.74 -25.94 -31.10
N GLN A 679 10.64 -26.10 -30.17
CA GLN A 679 10.46 -26.87 -28.93
C GLN A 679 10.96 -26.08 -27.73
N TRP A 680 10.61 -26.51 -26.52
CA TRP A 680 10.98 -25.85 -25.27
C TRP A 680 11.30 -26.87 -24.17
N VAL A 681 11.99 -26.39 -23.15
CA VAL A 681 12.19 -27.09 -21.87
C VAL A 681 12.02 -26.12 -20.71
N VAL A 682 11.35 -26.57 -19.68
CA VAL A 682 11.19 -25.85 -18.41
C VAL A 682 12.19 -26.42 -17.41
N ASN A 683 13.08 -25.59 -16.91
CA ASN A 683 14.08 -25.95 -15.93
C ASN A 683 13.75 -25.34 -14.55
N ALA A 684 13.73 -26.17 -13.51
CA ALA A 684 13.61 -25.67 -12.14
C ALA A 684 14.97 -25.22 -11.61
N VAL A 685 15.04 -23.98 -11.11
CA VAL A 685 16.27 -23.36 -10.59
C VAL A 685 16.07 -22.93 -9.15
N LYS A 686 17.05 -23.22 -8.28
CA LYS A 686 17.05 -22.88 -6.85
C LYS A 686 18.14 -21.87 -6.52
N ASN A 687 17.84 -21.00 -5.53
CA ASN A 687 18.80 -20.09 -4.94
C ASN A 687 18.55 -19.91 -3.44
N ASN A 688 19.61 -19.81 -2.61
CA ASN A 688 19.50 -19.79 -1.15
C ASN A 688 20.38 -18.69 -0.55
N PRO A 689 20.06 -17.41 -0.74
CA PRO A 689 20.82 -16.31 -0.17
C PRO A 689 20.62 -16.18 1.34
N SER A 690 21.65 -15.68 2.03
CA SER A 690 21.55 -15.31 3.45
C SER A 690 22.42 -14.11 3.75
N TYR A 691 21.98 -13.27 4.70
CA TYR A 691 22.72 -12.07 5.13
C TYR A 691 22.33 -11.64 6.55
N LEU A 692 23.22 -10.86 7.17
CA LEU A 692 23.03 -10.28 8.50
C LEU A 692 23.05 -8.76 8.42
N ASP A 693 22.00 -8.13 8.94
CA ASP A 693 21.88 -6.68 9.07
C ASP A 693 22.12 -6.21 10.50
N VAL A 694 22.83 -5.08 10.63
CA VAL A 694 23.08 -4.39 11.90
C VAL A 694 22.50 -2.99 11.80
N LEU A 695 21.53 -2.70 12.66
CA LEU A 695 20.59 -1.59 12.53
C LEU A 695 20.55 -0.74 13.82
N PRO A 696 21.46 0.22 13.96
CA PRO A 696 21.47 1.16 15.08
C PRO A 696 20.40 2.25 14.93
N ASP A 697 19.89 2.74 16.07
CA ASP A 697 19.04 3.92 16.16
C ASP A 697 19.39 4.78 17.37
N VAL A 698 19.16 6.10 17.23
CA VAL A 698 19.25 7.09 18.31
C VAL A 698 18.11 8.08 18.14
N GLN A 699 17.36 8.31 19.21
CA GLN A 699 16.25 9.26 19.24
C GLN A 699 16.42 10.21 20.44
N LEU A 700 16.36 11.50 20.16
CA LEU A 700 16.52 12.57 21.15
C LEU A 700 15.30 13.48 21.11
N ARG A 701 14.68 13.71 22.28
CA ARG A 701 13.59 14.68 22.44
C ARG A 701 13.98 15.69 23.51
N TYR A 702 14.13 16.95 23.13
CA TYR A 702 14.46 18.04 24.03
C TYR A 702 13.25 18.94 24.28
N ALA A 703 12.73 18.95 25.50
CA ALA A 703 11.62 19.81 25.90
C ALA A 703 12.09 21.25 26.05
N LEU A 704 11.73 22.11 25.12
CA LEU A 704 12.00 23.55 25.20
C LEU A 704 11.21 24.19 26.34
N ASN A 705 9.92 23.84 26.39
CA ASN A 705 8.98 24.19 27.46
C ASN A 705 7.90 23.09 27.59
N GLN A 706 6.82 23.33 28.35
CA GLN A 706 5.76 22.34 28.57
C GLN A 706 4.98 21.98 27.31
N ASN A 707 4.94 22.85 26.30
CA ASN A 707 4.15 22.67 25.09
C ASN A 707 5.00 22.41 23.86
N SER A 708 6.29 22.66 23.89
CA SER A 708 7.16 22.63 22.71
C SER A 708 8.35 21.70 22.91
N ALA A 709 8.69 20.94 21.90
CA ALA A 709 9.86 20.06 21.87
C ALA A 709 10.60 20.11 20.53
N LEU A 710 11.88 19.79 20.59
CA LEU A 710 12.71 19.52 19.43
C LEU A 710 13.08 18.02 19.44
N ARG A 711 12.91 17.34 18.32
CA ARG A 711 13.28 15.93 18.14
C ARG A 711 14.39 15.81 17.11
N ALA A 712 15.38 14.99 17.39
CA ALA A 712 16.43 14.62 16.45
C ALA A 712 16.56 13.11 16.43
N VAL A 713 16.53 12.50 15.25
CA VAL A 713 16.54 11.05 15.09
C VAL A 713 17.56 10.63 14.05
N TYR A 714 18.32 9.59 14.37
CA TYR A 714 19.08 8.79 13.43
C TYR A 714 18.59 7.34 13.52
N ALA A 715 18.33 6.71 12.38
CA ALA A 715 18.01 5.29 12.34
C ALA A 715 18.48 4.67 11.03
N ARG A 716 19.01 3.45 11.10
CA ARG A 716 19.30 2.64 9.92
C ARG A 716 18.16 1.66 9.68
N GLY A 717 17.64 1.64 8.45
CA GLY A 717 16.62 0.72 7.99
C GLY A 717 17.11 -0.16 6.86
N VAL A 718 16.36 -1.22 6.58
CA VAL A 718 16.59 -2.16 5.48
C VAL A 718 15.30 -2.31 4.67
N ALA A 719 15.41 -2.57 3.36
CA ALA A 719 14.31 -3.04 2.53
C ALA A 719 14.79 -4.26 1.74
N ARG A 720 14.11 -5.37 1.97
CA ARG A 720 14.42 -6.64 1.31
C ARG A 720 13.89 -6.66 -0.11
N PRO A 721 14.57 -7.35 -1.05
CA PRO A 721 14.05 -7.52 -2.39
C PRO A 721 12.69 -8.20 -2.40
N THR A 722 11.87 -7.84 -3.39
CA THR A 722 10.62 -8.54 -3.67
C THR A 722 10.89 -10.01 -3.98
N PRO A 723 10.16 -10.97 -3.41
CA PRO A 723 10.37 -12.40 -3.62
C PRO A 723 10.45 -12.78 -5.10
N TYR A 724 9.53 -12.30 -5.92
CA TYR A 724 9.49 -12.58 -7.36
C TYR A 724 10.78 -12.16 -8.09
N LEU A 725 11.38 -11.03 -7.73
CA LEU A 725 12.63 -10.55 -8.37
C LEU A 725 13.85 -11.43 -8.03
N LEU A 726 13.81 -12.14 -6.90
CA LEU A 726 14.87 -13.08 -6.49
C LEU A 726 14.71 -14.48 -7.08
N VAL A 727 13.51 -14.79 -7.58
CA VAL A 727 13.24 -16.07 -8.21
C VAL A 727 13.91 -16.08 -9.59
N PRO A 728 14.72 -17.10 -9.92
CA PRO A 728 15.27 -17.24 -11.26
C PRO A 728 14.15 -17.58 -12.26
N TYR A 729 13.80 -16.63 -13.11
CA TYR A 729 12.85 -16.83 -14.20
C TYR A 729 13.34 -16.15 -15.48
N VAL A 730 12.83 -16.61 -16.62
CA VAL A 730 13.01 -15.98 -17.93
C VAL A 730 11.68 -16.02 -18.66
N THR A 731 11.20 -14.87 -19.09
CA THR A 731 10.00 -14.73 -19.92
C THR A 731 10.35 -14.04 -21.22
N GLU A 732 9.69 -14.42 -22.31
CA GLU A 732 9.90 -13.85 -23.65
C GLU A 732 8.59 -13.41 -24.24
N ASP A 733 8.49 -12.12 -24.62
CA ASP A 733 7.42 -11.63 -25.48
C ASP A 733 7.92 -11.55 -26.92
N SER A 734 7.69 -12.62 -27.66
CA SER A 734 8.06 -12.74 -29.08
C SER A 734 7.18 -11.91 -30.01
N THR A 735 6.10 -11.31 -29.53
CA THR A 735 5.23 -10.41 -30.29
C THR A 735 5.77 -8.98 -30.34
N ALA A 736 6.65 -8.63 -29.42
CA ALA A 736 7.37 -7.35 -29.42
C ALA A 736 8.45 -7.32 -30.50
N SER A 737 8.79 -6.14 -31.01
CA SER A 737 9.91 -5.93 -31.95
C SER A 737 10.70 -4.69 -31.53
N PRO A 738 11.94 -4.84 -31.02
CA PRO A 738 12.64 -6.10 -30.73
C PRO A 738 11.92 -6.98 -29.69
N ILE A 739 12.26 -8.26 -29.65
CA ILE A 739 11.73 -9.22 -28.66
C ILE A 739 12.03 -8.68 -27.25
N SER A 740 11.04 -8.74 -26.36
CA SER A 740 11.19 -8.32 -24.97
C SER A 740 11.39 -9.56 -24.08
N VAL A 741 12.48 -9.55 -23.30
CA VAL A 741 12.83 -10.64 -22.38
C VAL A 741 12.87 -10.09 -20.95
N SER A 742 12.17 -10.69 -20.01
CA SER A 742 12.25 -10.37 -18.59
C SER A 742 12.97 -11.46 -17.82
N VAL A 743 13.89 -11.08 -16.94
CA VAL A 743 14.77 -12.00 -16.23
C VAL A 743 14.76 -11.67 -14.73
N GLY A 744 14.57 -12.69 -13.90
CA GLY A 744 14.77 -12.58 -12.45
C GLY A 744 16.26 -12.41 -12.10
N ASN A 745 16.55 -11.78 -10.94
CA ASN A 745 17.93 -11.58 -10.49
C ASN A 745 18.15 -12.14 -9.07
N PRO A 746 18.53 -13.41 -8.94
CA PRO A 746 18.83 -14.02 -7.65
C PRO A 746 20.00 -13.36 -6.88
N GLY A 747 20.78 -12.51 -7.55
CA GLY A 747 21.90 -11.76 -6.97
C GLY A 747 21.51 -10.44 -6.30
N LEU A 748 20.22 -10.08 -6.29
CA LEU A 748 19.78 -8.87 -5.62
C LEU A 748 20.08 -8.87 -4.12
N ARG A 749 20.57 -7.74 -3.65
CA ARG A 749 20.89 -7.48 -2.24
C ARG A 749 19.84 -6.54 -1.63
N PRO A 750 19.61 -6.60 -0.31
CA PRO A 750 18.76 -5.65 0.36
C PRO A 750 19.29 -4.22 0.22
N GLU A 751 18.38 -3.27 0.13
CA GLU A 751 18.68 -1.85 0.23
C GLU A 751 18.85 -1.46 1.69
N HIS A 752 19.73 -0.51 1.97
CA HIS A 752 19.87 0.07 3.30
C HIS A 752 19.69 1.57 3.23
N ALA A 753 19.11 2.16 4.26
CA ALA A 753 19.05 3.60 4.39
C ALA A 753 19.55 4.08 5.74
N ASN A 754 20.38 5.13 5.72
CA ASN A 754 20.63 5.96 6.87
C ASN A 754 19.62 7.11 6.84
N ASN A 755 18.78 7.20 7.87
CA ASN A 755 17.71 8.20 8.01
C ASN A 755 18.12 9.20 9.08
N TYR A 756 17.96 10.51 8.78
CA TYR A 756 18.21 11.63 9.68
C TYR A 756 16.99 12.53 9.70
N ASP A 757 16.46 12.81 10.86
CA ASP A 757 15.25 13.62 11.05
C ASP A 757 15.49 14.69 12.10
N LEU A 758 14.96 15.88 11.85
CA LEU A 758 14.88 16.99 12.80
C LEU A 758 13.48 17.57 12.76
N LEU A 759 12.77 17.51 13.88
CA LEU A 759 11.38 17.97 13.99
C LEU A 759 11.22 18.92 15.17
N TYR A 760 10.61 20.07 14.92
CA TYR A 760 10.05 20.96 15.93
C TYR A 760 8.55 20.70 16.06
N GLU A 761 8.06 20.60 17.29
CA GLU A 761 6.62 20.48 17.56
C GLU A 761 6.18 21.39 18.70
N THR A 762 4.97 21.92 18.61
CA THR A 762 4.34 22.70 19.68
C THR A 762 2.83 22.49 19.70
N SER A 763 2.32 22.18 20.89
CA SER A 763 0.87 22.10 21.09
C SER A 763 0.29 23.51 21.33
N LEU A 764 -0.91 23.72 20.78
CA LEU A 764 -1.65 24.98 20.85
C LEU A 764 -2.90 24.81 21.71
N HIS A 765 -3.25 25.87 22.44
CA HIS A 765 -4.48 25.91 23.20
C HIS A 765 -5.63 26.48 22.31
N PRO A 766 -6.88 25.98 22.43
CA PRO A 766 -7.33 24.91 23.33
C PRO A 766 -6.99 23.50 22.85
N LEU A 767 -7.05 23.23 21.57
CA LEU A 767 -6.76 21.95 20.93
C LEU A 767 -6.08 22.21 19.61
N GLY A 768 -4.77 21.94 19.54
CA GLY A 768 -4.02 22.13 18.31
C GLY A 768 -2.57 21.64 18.41
N LEU A 769 -1.93 21.49 17.25
CA LEU A 769 -0.54 21.06 17.08
C LEU A 769 0.05 21.72 15.84
N ILE A 770 1.26 22.25 15.98
CA ILE A 770 2.13 22.63 14.87
C ILE A 770 3.33 21.69 14.88
N GLN A 771 3.68 21.18 13.72
CA GLN A 771 4.91 20.44 13.49
C GLN A 771 5.61 20.99 12.25
N ALA A 772 6.94 21.10 12.29
CA ALA A 772 7.77 21.44 11.13
C ALA A 772 9.10 20.69 11.23
N GLY A 773 9.50 20.03 10.15
CA GLY A 773 10.68 19.18 10.20
C GLY A 773 11.39 19.04 8.86
N PHE A 774 12.67 18.71 8.93
CA PHE A 774 13.53 18.34 7.83
C PHE A 774 13.91 16.88 7.97
N TRP A 775 14.05 16.19 6.84
CA TRP A 775 14.51 14.83 6.82
C TRP A 775 15.46 14.59 5.64
N PHE A 776 16.39 13.66 5.85
CA PHE A 776 17.35 13.23 4.85
C PHE A 776 17.52 11.71 4.92
N LYS A 777 17.55 11.05 3.78
CA LYS A 777 17.79 9.62 3.66
C LYS A 777 18.90 9.37 2.66
N GLN A 778 19.87 8.56 3.04
CA GLN A 778 20.90 8.05 2.15
C GLN A 778 20.66 6.55 1.93
N LEU A 779 20.26 6.20 0.72
CA LEU A 779 20.06 4.81 0.31
C LEU A 779 21.35 4.26 -0.28
N THR A 780 21.64 3.01 0.04
CA THR A 780 22.75 2.23 -0.51
C THR A 780 22.19 1.01 -1.22
N ALA A 781 22.69 0.72 -2.41
CA ALA A 781 22.27 -0.39 -3.28
C ALA A 781 20.74 -0.37 -3.59
N PRO A 782 20.15 0.79 -4.00
CA PRO A 782 18.75 0.84 -4.38
C PRO A 782 18.46 -0.20 -5.49
N GLN A 783 17.29 -0.79 -5.46
CA GLN A 783 16.85 -1.74 -6.48
C GLN A 783 16.24 -0.98 -7.64
N VAL A 784 16.80 -1.12 -8.81
CA VAL A 784 16.44 -0.34 -9.98
C VAL A 784 15.99 -1.26 -11.10
N PRO A 785 14.72 -1.15 -11.55
CA PRO A 785 14.30 -1.79 -12.78
C PRO A 785 15.08 -1.20 -13.95
N THR A 786 15.69 -2.05 -14.76
CA THR A 786 16.57 -1.65 -15.86
C THR A 786 16.17 -2.38 -17.12
N SER A 787 16.09 -1.67 -18.25
CA SER A 787 15.97 -2.29 -19.56
C SER A 787 17.36 -2.27 -20.24
N ILE A 788 17.84 -3.44 -20.59
CA ILE A 788 19.14 -3.65 -21.20
C ILE A 788 18.91 -4.23 -22.60
N SER A 789 19.50 -3.66 -23.62
CA SER A 789 19.45 -4.25 -24.95
C SER A 789 20.86 -4.57 -25.46
N GLY A 790 21.08 -5.86 -25.80
CA GLY A 790 22.30 -6.36 -26.41
C GLY A 790 23.53 -6.40 -25.48
N ALA A 791 24.63 -7.00 -26.03
CA ALA A 791 25.88 -7.21 -25.33
C ALA A 791 26.60 -5.91 -24.86
N ILE A 792 26.25 -4.77 -25.44
CA ILE A 792 26.89 -3.47 -25.13
C ILE A 792 26.54 -2.98 -23.72
N ASN A 793 25.38 -3.32 -23.19
CA ASN A 793 24.85 -2.73 -21.97
C ASN A 793 25.23 -3.50 -20.71
N VAL A 794 25.47 -4.79 -20.80
CA VAL A 794 25.92 -5.61 -19.67
C VAL A 794 27.29 -5.13 -19.15
N ALA A 795 28.19 -4.66 -20.04
CA ALA A 795 29.49 -4.14 -19.66
C ALA A 795 29.43 -2.83 -18.85
N ASN A 796 28.30 -2.10 -18.89
CA ASN A 796 28.09 -0.85 -18.17
C ASN A 796 27.47 -1.06 -16.79
N LEU A 797 27.07 -2.29 -16.45
CA LEU A 797 26.53 -2.60 -15.14
C LEU A 797 27.67 -2.76 -14.11
N PRO A 798 27.44 -2.46 -12.84
CA PRO A 798 28.40 -2.74 -11.79
C PRO A 798 28.81 -4.23 -11.80
N ALA A 799 30.09 -4.51 -11.71
CA ALA A 799 30.57 -5.89 -11.72
C ALA A 799 29.90 -6.73 -10.61
N GLY A 800 29.34 -7.88 -11.00
CA GLY A 800 28.62 -8.76 -10.06
C GLY A 800 27.18 -8.36 -9.73
N SER A 801 26.61 -7.36 -10.41
CA SER A 801 25.19 -6.99 -10.25
C SER A 801 24.22 -8.00 -10.88
N ILE A 802 24.72 -8.80 -11.83
CA ILE A 802 23.98 -9.90 -12.45
C ILE A 802 24.79 -11.17 -12.25
N PRO A 803 24.21 -12.26 -11.75
CA PRO A 803 24.87 -13.53 -11.60
C PRO A 803 25.31 -14.13 -12.97
N PRO A 804 26.34 -14.97 -13.01
CA PRO A 804 26.84 -15.53 -14.28
C PRO A 804 25.82 -16.33 -15.08
N ALA A 805 24.87 -16.98 -14.44
CA ALA A 805 23.81 -17.75 -15.09
C ALA A 805 22.86 -16.83 -15.88
N GLU A 806 22.46 -15.73 -15.31
CA GLU A 806 21.58 -14.73 -15.93
C GLU A 806 22.36 -13.96 -17.04
N LEU A 807 23.65 -13.69 -16.84
CA LEU A 807 24.49 -13.14 -17.91
C LEU A 807 24.53 -14.06 -19.14
N GLN A 808 24.53 -15.36 -18.95
CA GLN A 808 24.49 -16.32 -20.04
C GLN A 808 23.14 -16.35 -20.75
N VAL A 809 22.04 -16.18 -20.00
CA VAL A 809 20.70 -15.99 -20.57
C VAL A 809 20.65 -14.74 -21.44
N ILE A 810 21.11 -13.61 -20.92
CA ILE A 810 21.16 -12.33 -21.64
C ILE A 810 21.99 -12.46 -22.94
N ALA A 811 23.10 -13.19 -22.91
CA ALA A 811 23.93 -13.41 -24.08
C ALA A 811 23.28 -14.26 -25.21
N ASN A 812 22.18 -14.98 -24.88
CA ASN A 812 21.42 -15.74 -25.89
C ASN A 812 20.44 -14.84 -26.69
N TYR A 813 20.17 -13.61 -26.21
CA TYR A 813 19.26 -12.65 -26.81
C TYR A 813 19.99 -11.38 -27.29
N PRO A 814 20.94 -11.49 -28.25
CA PRO A 814 21.69 -10.34 -28.75
C PRO A 814 20.80 -9.45 -29.60
N GLY A 815 20.62 -8.22 -29.19
CA GLY A 815 19.80 -7.24 -29.91
C GLY A 815 18.35 -7.11 -29.39
N ASP A 816 17.95 -7.94 -28.44
CA ASP A 816 16.62 -7.92 -27.84
C ASP A 816 16.55 -6.96 -26.61
N ALA A 817 15.37 -6.51 -26.27
CA ALA A 817 15.15 -5.68 -25.07
C ALA A 817 15.02 -6.59 -23.84
N ILE A 818 15.97 -6.47 -22.91
CA ILE A 818 16.00 -7.29 -21.71
C ILE A 818 15.66 -6.43 -20.50
N SER A 819 14.65 -6.80 -19.74
CA SER A 819 14.26 -6.18 -18.49
C SER A 819 14.75 -6.99 -17.30
N ILE A 820 15.51 -6.36 -16.42
CA ILE A 820 16.04 -6.96 -15.20
C ILE A 820 16.16 -5.91 -14.11
N THR A 821 15.89 -6.28 -12.86
CA THR A 821 16.17 -5.39 -11.72
C THR A 821 17.58 -5.61 -11.20
N VAL A 822 18.31 -4.52 -10.94
CA VAL A 822 19.69 -4.57 -10.43
C VAL A 822 19.84 -3.64 -9.21
N ASN A 823 20.90 -3.85 -8.42
CA ASN A 823 21.24 -2.87 -7.39
C ASN A 823 22.01 -1.71 -8.01
N GLY A 824 21.47 -0.49 -7.89
CA GLY A 824 22.17 0.76 -8.21
C GLY A 824 23.29 1.10 -7.22
N GLN A 825 23.89 2.27 -7.33
CA GLN A 825 24.97 2.67 -6.45
C GLN A 825 24.44 3.28 -5.15
N ASN A 826 23.91 4.50 -5.21
CA ASN A 826 23.37 5.24 -4.07
C ASN A 826 22.24 6.14 -4.54
N ALA A 827 21.26 6.38 -3.63
CA ALA A 827 20.27 7.42 -3.82
C ALA A 827 20.20 8.34 -2.58
N TYR A 828 19.87 9.59 -2.82
CA TYR A 828 19.72 10.59 -1.77
C TYR A 828 18.32 11.18 -1.86
N LEU A 829 17.60 11.15 -0.74
CA LEU A 829 16.27 11.72 -0.61
C LEU A 829 16.30 12.75 0.50
N TYR A 830 15.66 13.88 0.30
CA TYR A 830 15.55 14.92 1.30
C TYR A 830 14.27 15.71 1.14
N GLY A 831 13.83 16.28 2.23
CA GLY A 831 12.59 17.04 2.20
C GLY A 831 12.32 17.84 3.45
N PHE A 832 11.23 18.58 3.36
CA PHE A 832 10.67 19.38 4.43
C PHE A 832 9.18 19.02 4.59
N GLU A 833 8.72 18.96 5.83
CA GLU A 833 7.31 18.75 6.13
C GLU A 833 6.82 19.73 7.19
N ALA A 834 5.59 20.22 7.00
CA ALA A 834 4.93 21.09 7.96
C ALA A 834 3.48 20.65 8.13
N SER A 835 2.96 20.70 9.35
CA SER A 835 1.55 20.46 9.62
C SER A 835 1.03 21.45 10.66
N TYR A 836 -0.21 21.87 10.46
CA TYR A 836 -0.96 22.71 11.37
C TYR A 836 -2.35 22.15 11.55
N GLN A 837 -2.69 21.86 12.78
CA GLN A 837 -4.04 21.43 13.17
C GLN A 837 -4.50 22.28 14.35
N GLN A 838 -5.69 22.84 14.26
CA GLN A 838 -6.27 23.58 15.38
C GLN A 838 -7.80 23.63 15.31
N HIS A 839 -8.44 23.43 16.47
CA HIS A 839 -9.84 23.80 16.69
C HIS A 839 -9.91 25.24 17.20
N LEU A 840 -10.75 26.07 16.59
CA LEU A 840 -10.81 27.53 16.80
C LEU A 840 -11.85 27.93 17.84
N SER A 841 -11.99 27.16 18.95
CA SER A 841 -13.01 27.41 19.99
C SER A 841 -12.87 28.76 20.71
N PHE A 842 -11.74 29.44 20.53
CA PHE A 842 -11.53 30.80 21.02
C PHE A 842 -12.28 31.87 20.20
N LEU A 843 -12.84 31.53 19.04
CA LEU A 843 -13.65 32.42 18.23
C LEU A 843 -15.07 32.58 18.84
N PRO A 844 -15.73 33.73 18.68
CA PRO A 844 -17.03 33.99 19.31
C PRO A 844 -18.18 33.26 18.57
N GLY A 845 -19.19 32.85 19.35
CA GLY A 845 -20.48 32.35 18.87
C GLY A 845 -20.37 31.12 17.97
N VAL A 846 -21.01 31.15 16.83
CA VAL A 846 -21.03 30.02 15.88
C VAL A 846 -19.67 29.75 15.26
N LEU A 847 -18.76 30.72 15.22
CA LEU A 847 -17.41 30.55 14.69
C LEU A 847 -16.54 29.67 15.59
N SER A 848 -16.91 29.47 16.86
CA SER A 848 -16.17 28.60 17.77
C SER A 848 -16.17 27.12 17.35
N GLY A 849 -17.07 26.71 16.44
CA GLY A 849 -17.09 25.37 15.85
C GLY A 849 -16.12 25.16 14.71
N LEU A 850 -15.45 26.20 14.23
CA LEU A 850 -14.49 26.06 13.12
C LEU A 850 -13.23 25.33 13.57
N GLY A 851 -12.66 24.57 12.65
CA GLY A 851 -11.38 23.91 12.77
C GLY A 851 -10.66 23.84 11.43
N ILE A 852 -9.37 23.64 11.48
CA ILE A 852 -8.53 23.49 10.30
C ILE A 852 -7.45 22.42 10.55
N ASN A 853 -7.24 21.57 9.54
CA ASN A 853 -6.09 20.70 9.45
C ASN A 853 -5.42 20.97 8.10
N ALA A 854 -4.18 21.38 8.12
CA ALA A 854 -3.41 21.67 6.92
C ALA A 854 -2.02 21.04 7.03
N ASN A 855 -1.56 20.39 5.96
CA ASN A 855 -0.20 19.90 5.88
C ASN A 855 0.40 20.14 4.51
N TYR A 856 1.72 20.24 4.49
CA TYR A 856 2.54 20.42 3.30
C TYR A 856 3.79 19.54 3.42
N GLY A 857 4.14 18.88 2.34
CA GLY A 857 5.37 18.11 2.18
C GLY A 857 6.08 18.50 0.89
N TYR A 858 7.37 18.76 0.99
CA TYR A 858 8.29 18.87 -0.14
C TYR A 858 9.25 17.70 -0.10
N SER A 859 9.42 17.01 -1.22
CA SER A 859 10.34 15.88 -1.38
C SER A 859 11.15 16.01 -2.66
N ASN A 860 12.43 15.72 -2.57
CA ASN A 860 13.30 15.63 -3.73
C ASN A 860 14.29 14.48 -3.55
N SER A 861 14.79 13.96 -4.67
CA SER A 861 15.75 12.86 -4.67
C SER A 861 16.68 12.92 -5.86
N GLN A 862 17.77 12.19 -5.75
CA GLN A 862 18.75 11.96 -6.82
C GLN A 862 19.17 10.50 -6.75
N GLU A 863 19.03 9.78 -7.83
CA GLU A 863 19.51 8.41 -7.98
C GLU A 863 20.77 8.40 -8.81
N LYS A 864 21.84 7.79 -8.29
CA LYS A 864 23.15 7.71 -8.95
C LYS A 864 23.44 6.31 -9.43
N GLY A 865 24.12 6.24 -10.57
CA GLY A 865 24.58 4.96 -11.14
C GLY A 865 23.45 4.12 -11.73
N LEU A 866 22.37 4.75 -12.19
CA LEU A 866 21.41 4.11 -13.06
C LEU A 866 22.11 3.69 -14.37
N PRO A 867 22.00 2.42 -14.75
CA PRO A 867 22.52 1.97 -16.04
C PRO A 867 21.92 2.82 -17.17
N LEU A 868 22.77 3.23 -18.12
CA LEU A 868 22.37 3.98 -19.32
C LEU A 868 21.80 5.39 -19.06
N ARG A 869 21.93 5.94 -17.85
CA ARG A 869 21.54 7.30 -17.49
C ARG A 869 22.78 8.08 -17.03
N LEU A 870 23.06 9.20 -17.68
CA LEU A 870 24.14 10.12 -17.29
C LEU A 870 23.65 11.23 -16.34
N ASP A 871 22.37 11.53 -16.37
CA ASP A 871 21.71 12.38 -15.40
C ASP A 871 21.49 11.61 -14.08
N HIS A 872 21.14 12.32 -13.03
CA HIS A 872 20.77 11.73 -11.75
C HIS A 872 19.26 11.95 -11.54
N PRO A 873 18.40 11.09 -12.14
CA PRO A 873 16.97 11.31 -12.08
C PRO A 873 16.46 11.18 -10.65
N ARG A 874 15.24 11.67 -10.45
CA ARG A 874 14.51 11.45 -9.21
C ARG A 874 14.08 9.99 -9.11
N ILE A 875 13.93 9.48 -7.89
CA ILE A 875 13.32 8.18 -7.66
C ILE A 875 11.90 8.17 -8.23
N ILE A 876 11.49 7.03 -8.77
CA ILE A 876 10.13 6.82 -9.26
C ILE A 876 9.10 7.02 -8.13
N ASP A 877 7.87 7.38 -8.50
CA ASP A 877 6.73 7.58 -7.62
C ASP A 877 6.88 8.68 -6.56
N GLN A 878 7.86 9.59 -6.70
CA GLN A 878 8.07 10.67 -5.74
C GLN A 878 7.47 12.00 -6.22
N PRO A 879 6.27 12.42 -5.73
CA PRO A 879 5.75 13.76 -5.99
C PRO A 879 6.62 14.82 -5.29
N THR A 880 6.91 15.92 -6.01
CA THR A 880 7.73 17.02 -5.46
C THR A 880 7.04 17.73 -4.31
N ASN A 881 5.76 17.98 -4.46
CA ASN A 881 4.94 18.70 -3.51
C ASN A 881 3.68 17.90 -3.22
N THR A 882 3.35 17.79 -1.96
CA THR A 882 2.07 17.24 -1.50
C THR A 882 1.46 18.21 -0.50
N TRP A 883 0.14 18.44 -0.58
CA TRP A 883 -0.54 19.17 0.46
C TRP A 883 -1.96 18.67 0.67
N ARG A 884 -2.42 18.79 1.90
CA ARG A 884 -3.79 18.48 2.31
C ARG A 884 -4.30 19.64 3.15
N ILE A 885 -5.50 20.13 2.84
CA ILE A 885 -6.16 21.19 3.62
C ILE A 885 -7.57 20.71 3.90
N SER A 886 -7.95 20.70 5.18
CA SER A 886 -9.26 20.22 5.59
C SER A 886 -9.88 21.20 6.59
N PRO A 887 -10.61 22.23 6.12
CA PRO A 887 -11.48 23.01 6.98
C PRO A 887 -12.63 22.15 7.50
N SER A 888 -13.01 22.40 8.74
CA SER A 888 -14.07 21.67 9.42
C SER A 888 -14.95 22.62 10.25
N TYR A 889 -16.17 22.17 10.53
CA TYR A 889 -17.10 22.80 11.44
C TYR A 889 -17.77 21.76 12.32
N ASP A 890 -17.67 21.92 13.62
CA ASP A 890 -18.25 21.02 14.62
C ASP A 890 -19.05 21.79 15.67
N ASN A 891 -20.24 21.31 15.94
CA ASN A 891 -21.02 21.70 17.09
C ASN A 891 -21.74 20.48 17.71
N LYS A 892 -22.62 20.68 18.70
CA LYS A 892 -23.30 19.57 19.39
C LYS A 892 -24.13 18.66 18.46
N ARG A 893 -24.51 19.11 17.24
CA ARG A 893 -25.35 18.35 16.31
C ARG A 893 -24.76 18.18 14.91
N LEU A 894 -24.04 19.16 14.40
CA LEU A 894 -23.49 19.18 13.04
C LEU A 894 -21.99 18.99 13.09
N SER A 895 -21.48 18.06 12.31
CA SER A 895 -20.08 17.93 11.96
C SER A 895 -19.95 17.95 10.44
N ALA A 896 -19.16 18.87 9.92
CA ALA A 896 -18.93 19.01 8.48
C ALA A 896 -17.45 19.20 8.18
N ARG A 897 -16.97 18.65 7.07
CA ARG A 897 -15.58 18.73 6.64
C ARG A 897 -15.47 18.75 5.13
N VAL A 898 -14.55 19.55 4.63
CA VAL A 898 -14.10 19.53 3.24
C VAL A 898 -12.64 19.06 3.24
N GLY A 899 -12.30 18.14 2.35
CA GLY A 899 -10.95 17.67 2.11
C GLY A 899 -10.44 18.14 0.76
N LEU A 900 -9.35 18.91 0.75
CA LEU A 900 -8.61 19.31 -0.44
C LEU A 900 -7.29 18.57 -0.42
N ALA A 901 -6.99 17.81 -1.47
CA ALA A 901 -5.76 17.02 -1.59
C ALA A 901 -5.05 17.33 -2.91
N PHE A 902 -3.73 17.48 -2.83
CA PHE A 902 -2.88 17.68 -4.01
C PHE A 902 -1.63 16.81 -3.91
N ASP A 903 -1.32 16.12 -4.99
CA ASP A 903 -0.06 15.44 -5.24
C ASP A 903 0.53 15.97 -6.54
N GLY A 904 1.75 16.49 -6.48
CA GLY A 904 2.49 16.96 -7.65
C GLY A 904 2.88 15.82 -8.59
N PRO A 905 3.40 16.14 -9.79
CA PRO A 905 3.84 15.10 -10.71
C PRO A 905 5.02 14.32 -10.15
N SER A 906 5.09 13.02 -10.46
CA SER A 906 6.18 12.11 -10.12
C SER A 906 6.63 11.32 -11.33
N VAL A 907 7.90 10.89 -11.35
CA VAL A 907 8.37 9.95 -12.36
C VAL A 907 7.68 8.61 -12.12
N PHE A 908 7.00 8.08 -13.12
CA PHE A 908 6.36 6.77 -13.07
C PHE A 908 7.29 5.68 -13.63
N GLN A 909 7.99 5.99 -14.71
CA GLN A 909 8.89 5.05 -15.37
C GLN A 909 10.05 5.80 -16.03
N TYR A 910 11.26 5.26 -15.91
CA TYR A 910 12.42 5.82 -16.59
C TYR A 910 12.43 5.49 -18.08
N GLY A 911 12.78 6.46 -18.90
CA GLY A 911 13.13 6.25 -20.31
C GLY A 911 14.58 5.80 -20.45
N TYR A 912 14.80 4.56 -20.89
CA TYR A 912 16.12 4.02 -21.18
C TYR A 912 16.37 4.00 -22.69
N THR A 913 17.62 4.25 -23.14
CA THR A 913 17.98 4.19 -24.55
C THR A 913 17.94 2.76 -25.08
N SER A 914 17.28 2.57 -26.22
CA SER A 914 17.55 1.41 -27.06
C SER A 914 18.86 1.63 -27.82
N PRO A 915 19.83 0.68 -27.86
CA PRO A 915 21.09 0.84 -28.59
C PRO A 915 20.90 1.03 -30.09
N THR A 916 19.79 0.58 -30.66
CA THR A 916 19.45 0.80 -32.08
C THR A 916 19.12 2.26 -32.38
N LEU A 917 18.81 3.09 -31.39
CA LEU A 917 18.55 4.51 -31.54
C LEU A 917 19.78 5.40 -31.26
N VAL A 918 20.88 4.83 -30.71
CA VAL A 918 22.12 5.56 -30.37
C VAL A 918 22.93 6.00 -31.61
N THR A 919 22.66 5.48 -32.78
CA THR A 919 23.36 5.88 -34.04
C THR A 919 22.72 7.09 -34.72
N GLY A 920 21.55 7.53 -34.31
CA GLY A 920 20.97 8.79 -34.73
C GLY A 920 21.00 9.79 -33.55
N ALA A 921 21.48 11.01 -33.77
CA ALA A 921 21.33 12.09 -32.82
C ALA A 921 19.89 12.10 -32.31
N ASP A 922 19.72 12.43 -31.04
CA ASP A 922 18.41 12.65 -30.44
C ASP A 922 17.63 13.66 -31.30
N VAL A 923 16.91 13.16 -32.30
CA VAL A 923 16.26 13.96 -33.35
C VAL A 923 14.88 14.42 -32.87
N SER A 924 14.35 13.79 -31.78
CA SER A 924 12.95 14.01 -31.41
C SER A 924 12.80 15.10 -30.34
N GLY A 925 13.81 15.42 -29.56
CA GLY A 925 13.62 16.19 -28.33
C GLY A 925 12.66 15.52 -27.33
N LEU A 926 12.05 14.40 -27.74
CA LEU A 926 11.28 13.45 -26.95
C LEU A 926 12.12 12.18 -26.75
N GLY A 927 13.46 12.32 -26.79
CA GLY A 927 14.39 11.20 -26.79
C GLY A 927 14.01 10.10 -25.84
N PRO A 928 14.30 8.83 -26.17
CA PRO A 928 13.96 7.70 -25.32
C PRO A 928 14.77 7.67 -24.01
N THR A 929 15.68 8.63 -23.80
CA THR A 929 16.53 8.75 -22.60
C THR A 929 16.41 10.07 -21.92
N GLY A 930 16.68 10.04 -20.64
CA GLY A 930 16.67 11.24 -19.81
C GLY A 930 15.26 11.74 -19.52
N PRO A 931 15.12 12.95 -18.99
CA PRO A 931 13.82 13.52 -18.55
C PRO A 931 12.76 13.58 -19.65
N SER A 932 13.17 13.68 -20.92
CA SER A 932 12.26 13.72 -22.07
C SER A 932 11.67 12.35 -22.42
N GLY A 933 12.35 11.27 -22.06
CA GLY A 933 11.87 9.89 -22.26
C GLY A 933 11.10 9.35 -21.06
N ASP A 934 11.22 9.99 -19.89
CA ASP A 934 10.55 9.54 -18.68
C ASP A 934 9.04 9.71 -18.78
N THR A 935 8.32 8.71 -18.32
CA THR A 935 6.87 8.80 -18.10
C THR A 935 6.60 9.37 -16.72
N TRP A 936 5.73 10.35 -16.64
CA TRP A 936 5.35 11.07 -15.43
C TRP A 936 3.87 10.90 -15.15
N THR A 937 3.50 10.88 -13.87
CA THR A 937 2.10 11.04 -13.45
C THR A 937 1.66 12.49 -13.65
N LEU A 938 0.41 12.70 -14.08
CA LEU A 938 -0.19 14.04 -14.02
C LEU A 938 -0.32 14.49 -12.56
N PRO A 939 -0.24 15.80 -12.28
CA PRO A 939 -0.60 16.32 -10.95
C PRO A 939 -2.02 15.89 -10.60
N HIS A 940 -2.26 15.47 -9.37
CA HIS A 940 -3.58 15.04 -8.89
C HIS A 940 -4.12 16.03 -7.87
N TYR A 941 -5.34 16.54 -8.12
CA TYR A 941 -6.05 17.45 -7.21
C TYR A 941 -7.47 16.97 -6.97
N GLN A 942 -7.79 16.58 -5.73
CA GLN A 942 -9.09 16.01 -5.39
C GLN A 942 -9.80 16.83 -4.31
N VAL A 943 -11.11 17.01 -4.52
CA VAL A 943 -12.01 17.69 -3.58
C VAL A 943 -13.05 16.69 -3.09
N ASP A 944 -13.11 16.50 -1.76
CA ASP A 944 -14.09 15.65 -1.08
C ASP A 944 -14.83 16.45 -0.02
N ALA A 945 -16.07 16.09 0.28
CA ALA A 945 -16.83 16.72 1.35
C ALA A 945 -17.71 15.72 2.09
N GLN A 946 -17.87 15.94 3.38
CA GLN A 946 -18.78 15.15 4.21
C GLN A 946 -19.48 16.08 5.23
N ALA A 947 -20.76 15.81 5.49
CA ALA A 947 -21.50 16.40 6.58
C ALA A 947 -22.32 15.34 7.31
N SER A 948 -22.35 15.38 8.64
CA SER A 948 -23.16 14.51 9.48
C SER A 948 -23.97 15.34 10.46
N TYR A 949 -25.22 14.95 10.68
CA TYR A 949 -26.15 15.62 11.58
C TYR A 949 -26.75 14.63 12.58
N ARG A 950 -26.58 14.91 13.88
CA ARG A 950 -27.16 14.12 14.95
C ARG A 950 -28.67 14.37 15.05
N ILE A 951 -29.45 13.38 14.64
CA ILE A 951 -30.93 13.45 14.64
C ILE A 951 -31.47 13.25 16.06
N TRP A 952 -30.93 12.23 16.75
CA TRP A 952 -31.37 11.84 18.09
C TRP A 952 -30.19 11.24 18.88
N ARG A 953 -30.38 10.85 20.14
CA ARG A 953 -29.32 10.23 20.95
C ARG A 953 -28.72 9.03 20.22
N GLY A 954 -27.46 9.13 19.86
CA GLY A 954 -26.71 8.09 19.16
C GLY A 954 -27.01 7.91 17.65
N LEU A 955 -28.12 8.48 17.13
CA LEU A 955 -28.46 8.38 15.71
C LEU A 955 -28.04 9.62 14.94
N SER A 956 -27.27 9.45 13.88
CA SER A 956 -26.86 10.51 12.96
C SER A 956 -27.14 10.13 11.51
N ALA A 957 -27.45 11.14 10.69
CA ALA A 957 -27.46 11.02 9.24
C ALA A 957 -26.21 11.67 8.67
N LYS A 958 -25.69 11.13 7.57
CA LYS A 958 -24.56 11.73 6.84
C LYS A 958 -24.83 11.82 5.34
N VAL A 959 -24.14 12.78 4.72
CA VAL A 959 -24.02 12.91 3.26
C VAL A 959 -22.56 13.11 2.89
N VAL A 960 -22.16 12.55 1.77
CA VAL A 960 -20.78 12.47 1.33
C VAL A 960 -20.70 12.75 -0.16
N GLY A 961 -19.70 13.50 -0.59
CA GLY A 961 -19.31 13.66 -1.99
C GLY A 961 -17.83 13.39 -2.16
N LEU A 962 -17.50 12.49 -3.04
CA LEU A 962 -16.14 12.09 -3.43
C LEU A 962 -15.81 12.62 -4.81
N ASN A 963 -14.57 13.08 -5.00
CA ASN A 963 -14.09 13.59 -6.30
C ASN A 963 -15.04 14.65 -6.91
N LEU A 964 -15.44 15.64 -6.10
CA LEU A 964 -16.43 16.65 -6.49
C LEU A 964 -15.98 17.55 -7.65
N ASN A 965 -14.68 17.67 -7.85
CA ASN A 965 -14.08 18.40 -8.98
C ASN A 965 -13.91 17.55 -10.24
N ASN A 966 -14.37 16.29 -10.24
CA ASN A 966 -14.22 15.37 -11.38
C ASN A 966 -12.76 15.25 -11.84
N GLU A 967 -11.85 15.03 -10.92
CA GLU A 967 -10.42 14.89 -11.19
C GLU A 967 -10.14 13.72 -12.13
N VAL A 968 -9.15 13.90 -13.00
CA VAL A 968 -8.73 12.96 -14.02
C VAL A 968 -7.34 12.48 -13.72
N PHE A 969 -7.17 11.17 -13.65
CA PHE A 969 -5.84 10.55 -13.50
C PHE A 969 -5.19 10.33 -14.87
N GLY A 970 -3.86 10.33 -14.93
CA GLY A 970 -3.17 10.01 -16.18
C GLY A 970 -1.66 10.13 -16.12
N TYR A 971 -1.05 9.84 -17.26
CA TYR A 971 0.40 9.87 -17.46
C TYR A 971 0.76 10.68 -18.70
N TYR A 972 1.98 11.25 -18.69
CA TYR A 972 2.55 11.95 -19.84
C TYR A 972 4.05 11.61 -19.99
N GLN A 973 4.58 11.74 -21.18
CA GLN A 973 6.00 11.54 -21.47
C GLN A 973 6.72 12.88 -21.63
N GLY A 974 7.70 13.15 -20.80
CA GLY A 974 8.55 14.34 -20.82
C GLY A 974 7.81 15.68 -20.61
N SER A 975 6.70 15.91 -21.27
CA SER A 975 5.88 17.12 -21.17
C SER A 975 4.39 16.78 -21.12
N THR A 976 3.61 17.58 -20.38
CA THR A 976 2.15 17.38 -20.21
C THR A 976 1.34 17.44 -21.50
N GLN A 977 1.91 17.94 -22.58
CA GLN A 977 1.29 17.91 -23.90
C GLN A 977 1.39 16.54 -24.60
N PHE A 978 2.21 15.61 -24.10
CA PHE A 978 2.41 14.28 -24.69
C PHE A 978 1.84 13.22 -23.76
N LEU A 979 0.52 13.09 -23.80
CA LEU A 979 -0.20 12.14 -22.97
C LEU A 979 0.12 10.71 -23.35
N ASN A 980 0.30 9.86 -22.32
CA ASN A 980 0.38 8.41 -22.46
C ASN A 980 -0.89 7.72 -21.96
N GLN A 981 -1.67 8.39 -21.09
CA GLN A 981 -2.94 7.82 -20.56
C GLN A 981 -3.78 8.90 -19.90
N ARG A 982 -5.11 8.76 -19.97
CA ARG A 982 -6.08 9.48 -19.14
C ARG A 982 -7.24 8.58 -18.72
N GLU A 983 -7.71 8.78 -17.48
CA GLU A 983 -8.78 7.99 -16.86
C GLU A 983 -9.79 8.89 -16.16
N TYR A 984 -11.07 8.69 -16.47
CA TYR A 984 -12.21 9.38 -15.85
C TYR A 984 -12.96 8.45 -14.92
N TYR A 985 -13.25 8.89 -13.69
CA TYR A 985 -13.96 8.13 -12.67
C TYR A 985 -15.29 8.74 -12.29
N LYS A 986 -15.51 10.02 -12.57
CA LYS A 986 -16.63 10.89 -12.19
C LYS A 986 -16.88 10.97 -10.67
N PRO A 987 -17.67 11.96 -10.19
CA PRO A 987 -18.01 12.12 -8.78
C PRO A 987 -18.91 11.00 -8.26
N THR A 988 -18.73 10.65 -6.98
CA THR A 988 -19.58 9.71 -6.25
C THR A 988 -20.28 10.42 -5.09
N TYR A 989 -21.58 10.17 -4.94
CA TYR A 989 -22.42 10.73 -3.88
C TYR A 989 -22.97 9.60 -3.03
N THR A 990 -22.87 9.72 -1.70
CA THR A 990 -23.43 8.74 -0.77
C THR A 990 -24.19 9.44 0.36
N GLY A 991 -25.19 8.75 0.89
CA GLY A 991 -25.92 9.17 2.07
C GLY A 991 -26.19 7.99 2.98
N GLY A 992 -26.29 8.18 4.29
CA GLY A 992 -26.51 7.08 5.20
C GLY A 992 -26.85 7.47 6.62
N LEU A 993 -27.03 6.43 7.42
CA LEU A 993 -27.35 6.52 8.85
C LEU A 993 -26.30 5.79 9.67
N ARG A 994 -25.99 6.34 10.84
CA ARG A 994 -25.13 5.69 11.83
C ARG A 994 -25.77 5.76 13.21
N TYR A 995 -25.76 4.66 13.92
CA TYR A 995 -26.20 4.56 15.30
C TYR A 995 -25.04 4.12 16.19
N THR A 996 -24.69 4.97 17.16
CA THR A 996 -23.66 4.69 18.15
C THR A 996 -24.28 4.70 19.54
N PHE A 997 -24.17 3.59 20.26
CA PHE A 997 -24.55 3.44 21.64
C PHE A 997 -23.35 3.12 22.50
N ALA A 998 -23.07 3.97 23.48
CA ALA A 998 -22.15 3.69 24.57
C ALA A 998 -22.97 3.63 25.87
N GLY A 999 -23.11 2.43 26.45
CA GLY A 999 -23.92 2.18 27.61
C GLY A 999 -23.59 3.08 28.81
N GLU A 1000 -24.58 3.42 29.64
CA GLU A 1000 -24.35 4.03 30.95
C GLU A 1000 -23.59 3.03 31.84
N ARG A 1001 -22.81 3.54 32.82
CA ARG A 1001 -22.02 2.74 33.76
C ARG A 1001 -22.86 1.78 34.58
#